data_686304d024725d0b3977d8df1b82eaa9
#
_entry.id   686304d024725d0b3977d8df1b82eaa9
#
_cell.length_a   1.000
_cell.length_b   1.000
_cell.length_c   1.000
_cell.angle_alpha   90.00
_cell.angle_beta   90.00
_cell.angle_gamma   90.00
#
_symmetry.space_group_name_H-M   'P 1'
#
loop_
_entity.id
_entity.type
_entity.pdbx_description
1 polymer ?
#
loop_
_entity_poly.entity_id
_entity_poly.type
_entity_poly.pdbx_seq_one_letter_code
_entity_poly.pdbx_strand_id
1 'polypeptide(L)'
;MKSLWSDSDARKFKTPLEKRVYTSRLLGANPELVLHGGGNTSVKAKEKDFFGDPVEVIHVKGSGWDLATIEAAGFAPVRMEALLKMAKLDTLSDAEMVKQQRAAMLDPGAPNPSIEAILHAVIPQKFVDHTHANAIVAITNHKEGRKVVEDLYGDRVAIIPYVMPGFDLAKAVAKALAKVDAKKLEGLILMNHGIFTMHDDARESYELMIRLVTEAEKLLSKNLGKSFSLPKAKAKEDLLGLAAIRQAVSKLRGVPVIASLDASDEAAGFASRKDVAKLATRGPLTPDHTIRTKRIPAVVGTDPGKTLAKYADDYRAYFEANQRGETMLAPDPRWLVWQGHGVISFGATEAEAAVLRDIATHTWKTIQLTESAFAGGWKPLPAAKLFEIEYWDLEQAKLKKSGHAGGANAPTHQGKVAIVTGSAAGIGFACAASLAHQGAKVIGIDLSPEIEAQMAGIGGIGIVANLTDEAKVKEAVEGVVRQFGGLDILVSNAGIFTAGAYLDDLEQSNWDKSMAVNLTSHQKLLKHTIPYLKKGIDPAIVLVGSRNVNAPGAGAASYSCAKAGLTQLCRVAALELAPFGVRCNIIHPDAVFDTKLWTPENLKRSAERYNMTVEEYKTRNLLKTEIKSRDVGNMVAAMASPLFGKTTGAQVPVDGGNDRVI
;
A
#
# COMPACT_ATOMS: atom_id res chain seq x y z
N MET A 1 16.94 -12.56 -20.73
CA MET A 1 15.95 -11.44 -20.82
C MET A 1 15.71 -11.08 -22.28
N LYS A 2 14.52 -10.58 -22.65
CA LYS A 2 14.18 -10.14 -24.01
C LYS A 2 14.10 -8.63 -24.07
N SER A 3 14.67 -8.00 -25.10
CA SER A 3 14.48 -6.58 -25.36
C SER A 3 13.01 -6.25 -25.66
N LEU A 4 12.54 -5.13 -25.11
CA LEU A 4 11.22 -4.55 -25.38
C LEU A 4 11.29 -3.39 -26.38
N TRP A 5 12.45 -3.11 -26.96
CA TRP A 5 12.61 -2.05 -27.93
C TRP A 5 11.74 -2.27 -29.19
N SER A 6 11.08 -1.23 -29.62
CA SER A 6 10.27 -1.19 -30.85
C SER A 6 10.68 0.01 -31.68
N ASP A 7 11.17 -0.22 -32.90
CA ASP A 7 11.57 0.87 -33.80
C ASP A 7 10.39 1.77 -34.21
N SER A 8 9.18 1.19 -34.29
CA SER A 8 7.95 1.95 -34.60
C SER A 8 7.57 2.89 -33.46
N ASP A 9 7.73 2.45 -32.21
CA ASP A 9 7.41 3.28 -31.05
C ASP A 9 8.51 4.31 -30.79
N ALA A 10 9.77 3.93 -30.92
CA ALA A 10 10.92 4.83 -30.77
C ALA A 10 10.86 6.06 -31.69
N ARG A 11 10.29 5.92 -32.90
CA ARG A 11 10.12 7.03 -33.84
C ARG A 11 9.18 8.15 -33.36
N LYS A 12 8.34 7.87 -32.36
CA LYS A 12 7.44 8.87 -31.75
C LYS A 12 8.20 9.87 -30.86
N PHE A 13 9.39 9.49 -30.40
CA PHE A 13 10.24 10.25 -29.48
C PHE A 13 11.37 10.92 -30.25
N LYS A 14 11.33 12.25 -30.41
CA LYS A 14 12.20 13.01 -31.31
C LYS A 14 13.44 13.57 -30.63
N THR A 15 13.25 14.15 -29.44
CA THR A 15 14.32 14.80 -28.67
C THR A 15 15.10 13.79 -27.83
N PRO A 16 16.33 14.13 -27.41
CA PRO A 16 17.07 13.28 -26.48
C PRO A 16 16.31 12.96 -25.18
N LEU A 17 15.60 13.94 -24.60
CA LEU A 17 14.82 13.74 -23.39
C LEU A 17 13.62 12.81 -23.63
N GLU A 18 12.90 12.98 -24.73
CA GLU A 18 11.81 12.05 -25.08
C GLU A 18 12.32 10.61 -25.27
N LYS A 19 13.44 10.42 -25.99
CA LYS A 19 14.08 9.11 -26.12
C LYS A 19 14.47 8.53 -24.76
N ARG A 20 14.93 9.39 -23.83
CA ARG A 20 15.24 8.98 -22.44
C ARG A 20 13.98 8.53 -21.69
N VAL A 21 12.85 9.23 -21.85
CA VAL A 21 11.56 8.80 -21.31
C VAL A 21 11.19 7.40 -21.82
N TYR A 22 11.28 7.21 -23.15
CA TYR A 22 10.95 5.92 -23.77
C TYR A 22 11.80 4.77 -23.21
N THR A 23 13.14 4.90 -23.21
CA THR A 23 14.03 3.84 -22.71
C THR A 23 13.87 3.60 -21.20
N SER A 24 13.59 4.65 -20.43
CA SER A 24 13.32 4.52 -19.01
C SER A 24 12.06 3.69 -18.72
N ARG A 25 11.00 3.93 -19.51
CA ARG A 25 9.76 3.14 -19.41
C ARG A 25 9.98 1.68 -19.80
N LEU A 26 10.84 1.40 -20.79
CA LEU A 26 11.20 0.02 -21.14
C LEU A 26 11.92 -0.70 -19.99
N LEU A 27 12.82 0.00 -19.29
CA LEU A 27 13.49 -0.54 -18.10
C LEU A 27 12.49 -0.77 -16.95
N GLY A 28 11.66 0.23 -16.65
CA GLY A 28 10.67 0.18 -15.59
C GLY A 28 9.54 -0.83 -15.82
N ALA A 29 9.25 -1.18 -17.09
CA ALA A 29 8.26 -2.20 -17.43
C ALA A 29 8.70 -3.62 -17.06
N ASN A 30 9.97 -3.83 -16.72
CA ASN A 30 10.49 -5.13 -16.34
C ASN A 30 10.88 -5.17 -14.85
N PRO A 31 10.08 -5.80 -13.97
CA PRO A 31 10.35 -5.87 -12.54
C PRO A 31 11.62 -6.65 -12.17
N GLU A 32 12.18 -7.46 -13.08
CA GLU A 32 13.49 -8.12 -12.88
C GLU A 32 14.67 -7.14 -13.03
N LEU A 33 14.44 -5.95 -13.61
CA LEU A 33 15.44 -4.88 -13.73
C LEU A 33 15.34 -3.87 -12.61
N VAL A 34 14.11 -3.44 -12.28
CA VAL A 34 13.89 -2.39 -11.28
C VAL A 34 12.48 -2.44 -10.72
N LEU A 35 12.33 -2.09 -9.44
CA LEU A 35 11.06 -2.03 -8.73
C LEU A 35 10.83 -0.63 -8.13
N HIS A 36 9.58 -0.19 -8.12
CA HIS A 36 8.99 0.86 -7.25
C HIS A 36 9.91 2.04 -6.92
N GLY A 37 10.24 2.85 -7.91
CA GLY A 37 11.06 4.04 -7.74
C GLY A 37 12.56 3.79 -7.60
N GLY A 38 12.99 2.51 -7.58
CA GLY A 38 14.40 2.13 -7.66
C GLY A 38 15.01 2.46 -9.03
N GLY A 39 16.34 2.37 -9.12
CA GLY A 39 17.09 2.74 -10.31
C GLY A 39 16.90 4.19 -10.75
N ASN A 40 17.69 4.63 -11.68
CA ASN A 40 17.56 5.95 -12.28
C ASN A 40 18.24 6.01 -13.65
N THR A 41 17.92 7.05 -14.38
CA THR A 41 18.39 7.23 -15.76
C THR A 41 18.64 8.71 -16.03
N SER A 42 19.52 8.98 -16.98
CA SER A 42 19.81 10.36 -17.36
C SER A 42 20.14 10.51 -18.84
N VAL A 43 20.06 11.76 -19.31
CA VAL A 43 20.54 12.18 -20.62
C VAL A 43 21.19 13.56 -20.54
N LYS A 44 22.36 13.72 -21.17
CA LYS A 44 23.05 14.99 -21.29
C LYS A 44 22.55 15.74 -22.51
N ALA A 45 22.35 17.06 -22.38
CA ALA A 45 21.86 17.93 -23.42
C ALA A 45 22.51 19.33 -23.35
N LYS A 46 22.39 20.10 -24.44
CA LYS A 46 22.68 21.52 -24.45
C LYS A 46 21.34 22.26 -24.52
N GLU A 47 21.13 23.17 -23.60
CA GLU A 47 19.91 23.96 -23.50
C GLU A 47 20.26 25.45 -23.39
N LYS A 48 19.26 26.30 -23.43
CA LYS A 48 19.42 27.73 -23.15
C LYS A 48 18.94 28.01 -21.73
N ASP A 49 19.69 28.81 -21.01
CA ASP A 49 19.23 29.30 -19.70
C ASP A 49 18.21 30.45 -19.86
N PHE A 50 17.79 31.03 -18.74
CA PHE A 50 16.83 32.14 -18.72
C PHE A 50 17.27 33.34 -19.56
N PHE A 51 18.58 33.59 -19.72
CA PHE A 51 19.15 34.70 -20.47
C PHE A 51 19.37 34.35 -21.95
N GLY A 52 19.14 33.10 -22.35
CA GLY A 52 19.37 32.61 -23.70
C GLY A 52 20.77 32.05 -23.93
N ASP A 53 21.61 31.99 -22.92
CA ASP A 53 22.97 31.48 -23.02
C ASP A 53 22.98 29.93 -23.05
N PRO A 54 23.87 29.34 -23.89
CA PRO A 54 23.96 27.88 -23.96
C PRO A 54 24.56 27.29 -22.72
N VAL A 55 23.86 26.32 -22.11
CA VAL A 55 24.27 25.62 -20.88
C VAL A 55 24.27 24.11 -21.13
N GLU A 56 25.32 23.43 -20.69
CA GLU A 56 25.32 21.96 -20.62
C GLU A 56 24.54 21.49 -19.39
N VAL A 57 23.54 20.66 -19.62
CA VAL A 57 22.65 20.11 -18.60
C VAL A 57 22.62 18.60 -18.64
N ILE A 58 22.29 18.00 -17.50
CA ILE A 58 21.89 16.62 -17.41
C ILE A 58 20.43 16.58 -16.93
N HIS A 59 19.59 15.92 -17.71
CA HIS A 59 18.26 15.54 -17.27
C HIS A 59 18.39 14.21 -16.52
N VAL A 60 18.26 14.23 -15.22
CA VAL A 60 18.34 13.04 -14.36
C VAL A 60 16.99 12.76 -13.71
N LYS A 61 16.63 11.48 -13.59
CA LYS A 61 15.39 11.07 -12.92
C LYS A 61 15.23 11.78 -11.57
N GLY A 62 14.07 12.37 -11.39
CA GLY A 62 13.68 13.03 -10.15
C GLY A 62 13.26 12.04 -9.07
N SER A 63 13.48 12.43 -7.82
CA SER A 63 13.06 11.67 -6.65
C SER A 63 11.54 11.48 -6.62
N GLY A 64 11.08 10.27 -6.36
CA GLY A 64 9.66 9.93 -6.24
C GLY A 64 8.98 9.45 -7.53
N TRP A 65 9.62 9.57 -8.68
CA TRP A 65 9.12 9.03 -9.93
C TRP A 65 9.48 7.55 -10.12
N ASP A 66 8.55 6.79 -10.68
CA ASP A 66 8.78 5.40 -11.10
C ASP A 66 9.19 5.38 -12.57
N LEU A 67 10.21 4.54 -12.92
CA LEU A 67 10.67 4.45 -14.31
C LEU A 67 9.58 3.93 -15.26
N ALA A 68 8.69 3.06 -14.79
CA ALA A 68 7.62 2.50 -15.61
C ALA A 68 6.63 3.55 -16.13
N THR A 69 6.44 4.63 -15.37
CA THR A 69 5.44 5.68 -15.68
C THR A 69 6.04 7.06 -15.86
N ILE A 70 7.38 7.18 -15.84
CA ILE A 70 8.05 8.47 -15.91
C ILE A 70 7.71 9.27 -17.17
N GLU A 71 7.58 10.57 -17.01
CA GLU A 71 7.37 11.54 -18.09
C GLU A 71 8.53 12.55 -18.15
N ALA A 72 8.57 13.41 -19.15
CA ALA A 72 9.61 14.43 -19.28
C ALA A 72 9.69 15.32 -18.02
N ALA A 73 8.54 15.68 -17.43
CA ALA A 73 8.47 16.43 -16.17
C ALA A 73 9.08 15.69 -14.97
N GLY A 74 9.29 14.38 -15.07
CA GLY A 74 9.95 13.56 -14.06
C GLY A 74 11.48 13.65 -14.07
N PHE A 75 12.08 14.40 -15.01
CA PHE A 75 13.52 14.58 -15.10
C PHE A 75 13.92 16.00 -14.68
N ALA A 76 14.82 16.08 -13.70
CA ALA A 76 15.38 17.35 -13.24
C ALA A 76 16.52 17.82 -14.17
N PRO A 77 16.42 19.01 -14.77
CA PRO A 77 17.50 19.61 -15.58
C PRO A 77 18.52 20.26 -14.64
N VAL A 78 19.70 19.68 -14.50
CA VAL A 78 20.77 20.17 -13.60
C VAL A 78 21.99 20.60 -14.43
N ARG A 79 22.58 21.74 -14.08
CA ARG A 79 23.82 22.26 -14.74
C ARG A 79 24.97 21.27 -14.53
N MET A 80 25.54 20.78 -15.61
CA MET A 80 26.67 19.83 -15.59
C MET A 80 27.89 20.39 -14.87
N GLU A 81 28.21 21.68 -15.10
CA GLU A 81 29.36 22.33 -14.48
C GLU A 81 29.32 22.25 -12.95
N ALA A 82 28.17 22.48 -12.33
CA ALA A 82 28.00 22.43 -10.87
C ALA A 82 28.23 21.01 -10.34
N LEU A 83 27.66 19.99 -10.99
CA LEU A 83 27.84 18.58 -10.60
C LEU A 83 29.29 18.13 -10.71
N LEU A 84 29.97 18.51 -11.81
CA LEU A 84 31.38 18.17 -12.00
C LEU A 84 32.31 18.92 -11.05
N LYS A 85 31.98 20.15 -10.62
CA LYS A 85 32.69 20.86 -9.56
C LYS A 85 32.49 20.16 -8.20
N MET A 86 31.26 19.75 -7.88
CA MET A 86 31.00 18.97 -6.65
C MET A 86 31.78 17.66 -6.64
N ALA A 87 31.87 16.95 -7.76
CA ALA A 87 32.63 15.70 -7.84
C ALA A 87 34.13 15.85 -7.51
N LYS A 88 34.69 17.06 -7.60
CA LYS A 88 36.11 17.35 -7.26
C LYS A 88 36.34 17.64 -5.80
N LEU A 89 35.30 17.88 -5.00
CA LEU A 89 35.42 18.14 -3.56
C LEU A 89 35.98 16.92 -2.82
N ASP A 90 36.70 17.12 -1.74
CA ASP A 90 37.17 16.02 -0.91
C ASP A 90 36.08 15.40 -0.07
N THR A 91 35.20 16.23 0.49
CA THR A 91 34.03 15.80 1.27
C THR A 91 32.84 16.69 0.93
N LEU A 92 31.65 16.14 1.03
CA LEU A 92 30.40 16.86 0.86
C LEU A 92 29.32 16.13 1.67
N SER A 93 28.66 16.86 2.59
CA SER A 93 27.54 16.26 3.33
C SER A 93 26.32 16.09 2.42
N ASP A 94 25.49 15.10 2.72
CA ASP A 94 24.27 14.82 1.92
C ASP A 94 23.31 16.01 1.88
N ALA A 95 23.14 16.70 3.01
CA ALA A 95 22.29 17.89 3.07
C ALA A 95 22.79 19.01 2.15
N GLU A 96 24.10 19.27 2.16
CA GLU A 96 24.69 20.29 1.29
C GLU A 96 24.69 19.81 -0.17
N MET A 97 24.96 18.54 -0.45
CA MET A 97 24.85 17.95 -1.79
C MET A 97 23.47 18.19 -2.40
N VAL A 98 22.41 17.85 -1.68
CA VAL A 98 21.02 18.05 -2.16
C VAL A 98 20.71 19.53 -2.36
N LYS A 99 21.16 20.40 -1.44
CA LYS A 99 20.97 21.85 -1.55
C LYS A 99 21.67 22.42 -2.79
N GLN A 100 22.92 22.02 -3.04
CA GLN A 100 23.69 22.50 -4.19
C GLN A 100 23.18 21.93 -5.52
N GLN A 101 22.74 20.66 -5.54
CA GLN A 101 22.07 20.09 -6.71
C GLN A 101 20.79 20.88 -7.06
N ARG A 102 19.98 21.24 -6.07
CA ARG A 102 18.77 22.07 -6.28
C ARG A 102 19.11 23.47 -6.76
N ALA A 103 20.13 24.11 -6.19
CA ALA A 103 20.59 25.44 -6.61
C ALA A 103 21.13 25.42 -8.05
N ALA A 104 21.61 24.28 -8.54
CA ALA A 104 22.10 24.09 -9.90
C ALA A 104 21.02 23.72 -10.93
N MET A 105 19.76 23.55 -10.53
CA MET A 105 18.66 23.25 -11.44
C MET A 105 18.35 24.44 -12.34
N LEU A 106 18.03 24.19 -13.62
CA LEU A 106 17.51 25.21 -14.54
C LEU A 106 16.04 25.53 -14.28
N ASP A 107 15.27 24.53 -13.86
CA ASP A 107 13.87 24.67 -13.47
C ASP A 107 13.71 24.36 -11.97
N PRO A 108 13.54 25.37 -11.12
CA PRO A 108 13.29 25.16 -9.68
C PRO A 108 11.99 24.41 -9.35
N GLY A 109 11.03 24.38 -10.30
CA GLY A 109 9.76 23.65 -10.17
C GLY A 109 9.88 22.16 -10.45
N ALA A 110 10.97 21.70 -11.06
CA ALA A 110 11.21 20.29 -11.33
C ALA A 110 11.42 19.47 -10.02
N PRO A 111 11.21 18.15 -10.06
CA PRO A 111 11.46 17.30 -8.89
C PRO A 111 12.95 17.35 -8.46
N ASN A 112 13.22 17.08 -7.20
CA ASN A 112 14.61 16.99 -6.74
C ASN A 112 15.37 15.94 -7.55
N PRO A 113 16.59 16.24 -8.05
CA PRO A 113 17.41 15.27 -8.76
C PRO A 113 17.67 14.01 -7.91
N SER A 114 17.90 12.87 -8.57
CA SER A 114 18.44 11.68 -7.90
C SER A 114 19.69 12.04 -7.10
N ILE A 115 19.86 11.41 -5.94
CA ILE A 115 21.10 11.53 -5.14
C ILE A 115 22.35 11.08 -5.91
N GLU A 116 22.16 10.27 -6.96
CA GLU A 116 23.23 9.79 -7.84
C GLU A 116 23.49 10.72 -9.05
N ALA A 117 22.91 11.93 -9.07
CA ALA A 117 23.10 12.88 -10.18
C ALA A 117 24.58 13.20 -10.45
N ILE A 118 25.42 13.31 -9.41
CA ILE A 118 26.86 13.51 -9.55
C ILE A 118 27.52 12.30 -10.24
N LEU A 119 27.12 11.09 -9.85
CA LEU A 119 27.61 9.85 -10.49
C LEU A 119 27.26 9.82 -11.98
N HIS A 120 26.02 10.14 -12.35
CA HIS A 120 25.61 10.24 -13.74
C HIS A 120 26.39 11.33 -14.52
N ALA A 121 26.74 12.43 -13.87
CA ALA A 121 27.48 13.51 -14.49
C ALA A 121 28.95 13.13 -14.80
N VAL A 122 29.60 12.35 -13.92
CA VAL A 122 31.02 11.95 -14.11
C VAL A 122 31.18 10.85 -15.18
N ILE A 123 30.15 10.09 -15.52
CA ILE A 123 30.14 9.17 -16.65
C ILE A 123 30.10 10.00 -17.94
N PRO A 124 31.04 9.85 -18.89
CA PRO A 124 31.13 10.78 -20.04
C PRO A 124 30.05 10.61 -21.08
N GLN A 125 29.47 9.42 -21.26
CA GLN A 125 28.48 9.11 -22.29
C GLN A 125 27.16 9.89 -22.08
N LYS A 126 26.43 10.08 -23.16
CA LYS A 126 25.22 10.90 -23.19
C LYS A 126 24.03 10.30 -22.45
N PHE A 127 23.75 9.00 -22.67
CA PHE A 127 22.68 8.26 -22.00
C PHE A 127 23.30 7.34 -20.97
N VAL A 128 22.76 7.38 -19.74
CA VAL A 128 23.21 6.56 -18.63
C VAL A 128 21.99 5.90 -17.99
N ASP A 129 22.02 4.59 -17.86
CA ASP A 129 21.00 3.75 -17.25
C ASP A 129 21.54 3.10 -15.98
N HIS A 130 20.73 3.09 -14.91
CA HIS A 130 21.02 2.38 -13.69
C HIS A 130 19.81 1.54 -13.25
N THR A 131 20.07 0.27 -12.98
CA THR A 131 19.06 -0.68 -12.49
C THR A 131 19.61 -1.55 -11.36
N HIS A 132 18.70 -2.10 -10.56
CA HIS A 132 18.98 -3.09 -9.51
C HIS A 132 18.62 -4.50 -9.99
N ALA A 133 19.04 -4.86 -11.22
CA ALA A 133 18.66 -6.11 -11.87
C ALA A 133 18.90 -7.34 -10.98
N ASN A 134 17.87 -8.16 -10.76
CA ASN A 134 17.90 -9.30 -9.84
C ASN A 134 19.05 -10.26 -10.15
N ALA A 135 19.35 -10.54 -11.42
CA ALA A 135 20.45 -11.42 -11.81
C ALA A 135 21.83 -10.86 -11.43
N ILE A 136 22.01 -9.55 -11.58
CA ILE A 136 23.26 -8.87 -11.18
C ILE A 136 23.40 -8.89 -9.66
N VAL A 137 22.33 -8.58 -8.95
CA VAL A 137 22.32 -8.57 -7.48
C VAL A 137 22.52 -9.98 -6.92
N ALA A 138 21.95 -11.01 -7.55
CA ALA A 138 22.19 -12.41 -7.19
C ALA A 138 23.69 -12.77 -7.24
N ILE A 139 24.41 -12.32 -8.27
CA ILE A 139 25.84 -12.57 -8.43
C ILE A 139 26.65 -11.72 -7.43
N THR A 140 26.34 -10.42 -7.32
CA THR A 140 27.14 -9.49 -6.51
C THR A 140 26.97 -9.68 -5.01
N ASN A 141 25.85 -10.29 -4.56
CA ASN A 141 25.63 -10.68 -3.16
C ASN A 141 26.11 -12.12 -2.85
N HIS A 142 26.92 -12.72 -3.71
CA HIS A 142 27.57 -14.00 -3.45
C HIS A 142 28.93 -13.81 -2.74
N LYS A 143 29.38 -14.82 -2.00
CA LYS A 143 30.64 -14.74 -1.26
C LYS A 143 31.85 -14.43 -2.17
N GLU A 144 31.91 -15.05 -3.35
CA GLU A 144 32.94 -14.84 -4.37
C GLU A 144 32.43 -13.95 -5.53
N GLY A 145 31.39 -13.08 -5.25
CA GLY A 145 30.69 -12.34 -6.28
C GLY A 145 31.59 -11.49 -7.16
N ARG A 146 32.62 -10.85 -6.58
CA ARG A 146 33.58 -10.06 -7.35
C ARG A 146 34.28 -10.91 -8.42
N LYS A 147 34.78 -12.07 -8.04
CA LYS A 147 35.45 -13.00 -8.98
C LYS A 147 34.48 -13.49 -10.06
N VAL A 148 33.24 -13.80 -9.68
CA VAL A 148 32.22 -14.22 -10.65
C VAL A 148 31.94 -13.12 -11.67
N VAL A 149 31.91 -11.86 -11.27
CA VAL A 149 31.74 -10.69 -12.15
C VAL A 149 32.97 -10.51 -13.06
N GLU A 150 34.20 -10.65 -12.51
CA GLU A 150 35.44 -10.58 -13.27
C GLU A 150 35.50 -11.70 -14.33
N ASP A 151 35.16 -12.94 -13.97
CA ASP A 151 35.14 -14.08 -14.89
C ASP A 151 34.04 -13.95 -15.97
N LEU A 152 32.91 -13.32 -15.68
CA LEU A 152 31.80 -13.18 -16.61
C LEU A 152 31.99 -12.04 -17.63
N TYR A 153 32.46 -10.90 -17.17
CA TYR A 153 32.48 -9.67 -17.98
C TYR A 153 33.89 -9.22 -18.38
N GLY A 154 34.93 -9.66 -17.66
CA GLY A 154 36.30 -9.24 -17.91
C GLY A 154 36.48 -7.73 -17.80
N ASP A 155 37.14 -7.12 -18.74
CA ASP A 155 37.46 -5.69 -18.85
C ASP A 155 36.34 -4.85 -19.49
N ARG A 156 35.22 -5.49 -19.89
CA ARG A 156 34.06 -4.79 -20.44
C ARG A 156 33.33 -3.92 -19.40
N VAL A 157 33.51 -4.23 -18.12
CA VAL A 157 32.86 -3.48 -17.03
C VAL A 157 33.88 -3.04 -15.97
N ALA A 158 33.64 -1.90 -15.36
CA ALA A 158 34.36 -1.53 -14.15
C ALA A 158 33.60 -2.02 -12.91
N ILE A 159 34.31 -2.61 -11.94
CA ILE A 159 33.72 -3.18 -10.72
C ILE A 159 33.99 -2.24 -9.55
N ILE A 160 32.93 -1.72 -8.98
CA ILE A 160 32.95 -0.79 -7.84
C ILE A 160 32.61 -1.60 -6.58
N PRO A 161 33.45 -1.60 -5.53
CA PRO A 161 33.10 -2.21 -4.25
C PRO A 161 31.88 -1.51 -3.66
N TYR A 162 31.20 -2.16 -2.71
CA TYR A 162 30.08 -1.51 -2.04
C TYR A 162 30.53 -0.22 -1.36
N VAL A 163 29.89 0.87 -1.74
CA VAL A 163 29.99 2.20 -1.12
C VAL A 163 28.54 2.70 -0.94
N MET A 164 28.27 3.40 0.15
CA MET A 164 26.96 3.99 0.39
C MET A 164 26.57 4.91 -0.79
N PRO A 165 25.34 4.80 -1.32
CA PRO A 165 24.84 5.71 -2.36
C PRO A 165 25.00 7.18 -1.98
N GLY A 166 25.24 8.04 -2.97
CA GLY A 166 25.44 9.47 -2.76
C GLY A 166 26.85 9.95 -3.15
N PHE A 167 27.37 10.91 -2.43
CA PHE A 167 28.63 11.56 -2.79
C PHE A 167 29.85 10.62 -2.82
N ASP A 168 29.99 9.75 -1.81
CA ASP A 168 31.11 8.83 -1.73
C ASP A 168 31.11 7.81 -2.88
N LEU A 169 29.95 7.32 -3.29
CA LEU A 169 29.80 6.44 -4.45
C LEU A 169 30.23 7.17 -5.74
N ALA A 170 29.80 8.41 -5.93
CA ALA A 170 30.20 9.22 -7.08
C ALA A 170 31.73 9.41 -7.15
N LYS A 171 32.40 9.64 -6.00
CA LYS A 171 33.87 9.71 -5.92
C LYS A 171 34.54 8.37 -6.23
N ALA A 172 33.98 7.27 -5.73
CA ALA A 172 34.53 5.93 -6.01
C ALA A 172 34.47 5.61 -7.52
N VAL A 173 33.34 5.94 -8.16
CA VAL A 173 33.16 5.78 -9.61
C VAL A 173 34.11 6.69 -10.39
N ALA A 174 34.22 7.99 -10.04
CA ALA A 174 35.14 8.91 -10.69
C ALA A 174 36.61 8.42 -10.64
N LYS A 175 37.05 7.91 -9.46
CA LYS A 175 38.39 7.31 -9.29
C LYS A 175 38.59 6.03 -10.13
N ALA A 176 37.55 5.22 -10.29
CA ALA A 176 37.62 4.02 -11.10
C ALA A 176 37.70 4.36 -12.60
N LEU A 177 36.88 5.27 -13.07
CA LEU A 177 36.85 5.74 -14.47
C LEU A 177 38.16 6.43 -14.88
N ALA A 178 38.85 7.12 -13.95
CA ALA A 178 40.14 7.74 -14.22
C ALA A 178 41.27 6.74 -14.54
N LYS A 179 41.09 5.44 -14.22
CA LYS A 179 42.08 4.38 -14.42
C LYS A 179 41.88 3.56 -15.71
N VAL A 180 40.77 3.79 -16.41
CA VAL A 180 40.36 3.03 -17.58
C VAL A 180 39.89 3.94 -18.69
N ASP A 181 39.87 3.45 -19.92
CA ASP A 181 39.21 4.18 -21.01
C ASP A 181 37.67 4.04 -20.90
N ALA A 182 37.04 5.01 -20.26
CA ALA A 182 35.59 4.98 -20.02
C ALA A 182 34.75 4.85 -21.30
N LYS A 183 35.29 5.17 -22.48
CA LYS A 183 34.59 5.01 -23.77
C LYS A 183 34.49 3.57 -24.23
N LYS A 184 35.39 2.69 -23.73
CA LYS A 184 35.39 1.26 -24.05
C LYS A 184 34.55 0.43 -23.10
N LEU A 185 34.12 1.01 -21.97
CA LEU A 185 33.29 0.30 -21.00
C LEU A 185 31.84 0.17 -21.52
N GLU A 186 31.29 -1.03 -21.35
CA GLU A 186 29.88 -1.35 -21.55
C GLU A 186 29.04 -1.00 -20.33
N GLY A 187 29.64 -1.07 -19.12
CA GLY A 187 28.92 -0.79 -17.88
C GLY A 187 29.80 -0.68 -16.63
N LEU A 188 29.14 -0.40 -15.51
CA LEU A 188 29.73 -0.46 -14.18
C LEU A 188 28.91 -1.45 -13.34
N ILE A 189 29.56 -2.36 -12.65
CA ILE A 189 28.93 -3.25 -11.68
C ILE A 189 29.21 -2.72 -10.28
N LEU A 190 28.14 -2.32 -9.58
CA LEU A 190 28.21 -1.93 -8.18
C LEU A 190 27.92 -3.16 -7.31
N MET A 191 28.95 -3.60 -6.56
CA MET A 191 28.81 -4.77 -5.68
C MET A 191 27.71 -4.54 -4.64
N ASN A 192 26.83 -5.53 -4.46
CA ASN A 192 25.69 -5.49 -3.56
C ASN A 192 24.64 -4.39 -3.85
N HIS A 193 24.63 -3.80 -5.06
CA HIS A 193 23.75 -2.68 -5.38
C HIS A 193 23.05 -2.85 -6.74
N GLY A 194 23.81 -2.87 -7.85
CA GLY A 194 23.23 -2.95 -9.18
C GLY A 194 24.22 -2.75 -10.32
N ILE A 195 23.70 -2.27 -11.45
CA ILE A 195 24.48 -2.08 -12.68
C ILE A 195 24.17 -0.72 -13.32
N PHE A 196 25.21 -0.09 -13.89
CA PHE A 196 25.09 1.02 -14.82
C PHE A 196 25.46 0.58 -16.22
N THR A 197 24.73 1.05 -17.23
CA THR A 197 25.13 0.99 -18.63
C THR A 197 25.11 2.38 -19.24
N MET A 198 25.90 2.61 -20.26
CA MET A 198 26.08 3.93 -20.83
C MET A 198 26.47 3.90 -22.30
N HIS A 199 25.88 4.80 -23.09
CA HIS A 199 26.20 4.99 -24.51
C HIS A 199 25.77 6.37 -24.98
N ASP A 200 26.28 6.83 -26.13
CA ASP A 200 25.87 8.11 -26.72
C ASP A 200 24.56 7.99 -27.50
N ASP A 201 24.12 6.77 -27.80
CA ASP A 201 22.81 6.45 -28.36
C ASP A 201 21.88 5.83 -27.33
N ALA A 202 20.60 6.23 -27.31
CA ALA A 202 19.61 5.79 -26.34
C ALA A 202 19.27 4.30 -26.46
N ARG A 203 19.20 3.76 -27.69
CA ARG A 203 18.96 2.35 -27.95
C ARG A 203 20.11 1.51 -27.44
N GLU A 204 21.32 1.87 -27.82
CA GLU A 204 22.52 1.10 -27.44
C GLU A 204 22.71 1.07 -25.93
N SER A 205 22.46 2.18 -25.19
CA SER A 205 22.51 2.18 -23.73
C SER A 205 21.52 1.19 -23.13
N TYR A 206 20.28 1.16 -23.62
CA TYR A 206 19.25 0.22 -23.21
C TYR A 206 19.61 -1.24 -23.56
N GLU A 207 20.04 -1.50 -24.82
CA GLU A 207 20.39 -2.85 -25.28
C GLU A 207 21.62 -3.41 -24.54
N LEU A 208 22.56 -2.55 -24.14
CA LEU A 208 23.68 -2.93 -23.26
C LEU A 208 23.15 -3.46 -21.91
N MET A 209 22.18 -2.79 -21.29
CA MET A 209 21.56 -3.26 -20.06
C MET A 209 20.94 -4.66 -20.25
N ILE A 210 20.13 -4.83 -21.29
CA ILE A 210 19.50 -6.12 -21.60
C ILE A 210 20.53 -7.20 -21.85
N ARG A 211 21.61 -6.91 -22.57
CA ARG A 211 22.68 -7.87 -22.89
C ARG A 211 23.44 -8.31 -21.65
N LEU A 212 23.96 -7.37 -20.85
CA LEU A 212 24.76 -7.70 -19.67
C LEU A 212 23.92 -8.45 -18.63
N VAL A 213 22.67 -8.02 -18.40
CA VAL A 213 21.76 -8.73 -17.48
C VAL A 213 21.42 -10.13 -18.01
N THR A 214 21.22 -10.30 -19.33
CA THR A 214 20.96 -11.62 -19.93
C THR A 214 22.15 -12.57 -19.77
N GLU A 215 23.37 -12.06 -19.83
CA GLU A 215 24.58 -12.87 -19.57
C GLU A 215 24.60 -13.38 -18.12
N ALA A 216 24.25 -12.51 -17.15
CA ALA A 216 24.11 -12.92 -15.75
C ALA A 216 22.99 -13.97 -15.55
N GLU A 217 21.82 -13.78 -16.19
CA GLU A 217 20.73 -14.76 -16.17
C GLU A 217 21.15 -16.13 -16.73
N LYS A 218 21.90 -16.13 -17.84
CA LYS A 218 22.44 -17.37 -18.44
C LYS A 218 23.41 -18.08 -17.51
N LEU A 219 24.30 -17.34 -16.83
CA LEU A 219 25.22 -17.90 -15.85
C LEU A 219 24.45 -18.53 -14.68
N LEU A 220 23.47 -17.83 -14.11
CA LEU A 220 22.61 -18.35 -13.05
C LEU A 220 21.89 -19.62 -13.50
N SER A 221 21.26 -19.59 -14.67
CA SER A 221 20.53 -20.75 -15.21
C SER A 221 21.45 -21.94 -15.46
N LYS A 222 22.68 -21.71 -15.93
CA LYS A 222 23.71 -22.77 -16.12
C LYS A 222 24.07 -23.41 -14.79
N ASN A 223 24.29 -22.61 -13.76
CA ASN A 223 24.69 -23.09 -12.43
C ASN A 223 23.57 -23.83 -11.70
N LEU A 224 22.33 -23.38 -11.88
CA LEU A 224 21.12 -24.01 -11.32
C LEU A 224 20.83 -25.38 -12.00
N GLY A 225 21.15 -25.52 -13.29
CA GLY A 225 20.83 -26.70 -14.07
C GLY A 225 19.38 -26.78 -14.49
N LYS A 226 19.06 -27.67 -15.46
CA LYS A 226 17.73 -27.77 -16.08
C LYS A 226 16.62 -28.27 -15.14
N SER A 227 16.95 -28.99 -14.10
CA SER A 227 16.01 -29.59 -13.14
C SER A 227 15.67 -28.67 -11.97
N PHE A 228 16.30 -27.49 -11.86
CA PHE A 228 16.04 -26.58 -10.76
C PHE A 228 14.64 -25.95 -10.86
N SER A 229 13.93 -25.99 -9.76
CA SER A 229 12.69 -25.22 -9.57
C SER A 229 12.58 -24.75 -8.12
N LEU A 230 11.94 -23.61 -7.92
CA LEU A 230 11.61 -23.16 -6.57
C LEU A 230 10.66 -24.16 -5.89
N PRO A 231 10.82 -24.42 -4.58
CA PRO A 231 9.94 -25.30 -3.84
C PRO A 231 8.47 -24.81 -3.93
N LYS A 232 7.54 -25.76 -4.07
CA LYS A 232 6.10 -25.48 -4.09
C LYS A 232 5.42 -26.28 -2.99
N ALA A 233 4.44 -25.66 -2.31
CA ALA A 233 3.58 -26.30 -1.34
C ALA A 233 2.19 -25.67 -1.38
N LYS A 234 1.18 -26.37 -0.86
CA LYS A 234 -0.14 -25.76 -0.64
C LYS A 234 -0.13 -24.99 0.68
N ALA A 235 -0.55 -23.74 0.62
CA ALA A 235 -0.71 -22.92 1.80
C ALA A 235 -1.82 -23.48 2.70
N LYS A 236 -1.60 -23.44 4.01
CA LYS A 236 -2.66 -23.65 5.00
C LYS A 236 -3.47 -22.38 5.14
N GLU A 237 -4.79 -22.47 5.18
CA GLU A 237 -5.63 -21.33 5.46
C GLU A 237 -5.89 -21.22 6.96
N ASP A 238 -5.63 -20.04 7.53
CA ASP A 238 -5.99 -19.67 8.90
C ASP A 238 -6.27 -18.16 8.95
N LEU A 239 -7.51 -17.78 8.70
CA LEU A 239 -7.93 -16.37 8.65
C LEU A 239 -7.91 -15.70 10.02
N LEU A 240 -8.16 -16.44 11.10
CA LEU A 240 -8.07 -15.90 12.46
C LEU A 240 -6.61 -15.67 12.89
N GLY A 241 -5.71 -16.58 12.53
CA GLY A 241 -4.26 -16.41 12.70
C GLY A 241 -3.74 -15.22 11.90
N LEU A 242 -4.19 -15.03 10.66
CA LEU A 242 -3.84 -13.87 9.84
C LEU A 242 -4.28 -12.55 10.51
N ALA A 243 -5.52 -12.50 11.02
CA ALA A 243 -6.04 -11.32 11.72
C ALA A 243 -5.28 -11.05 13.03
N ALA A 244 -4.89 -12.09 13.76
CA ALA A 244 -4.09 -11.96 14.99
C ALA A 244 -2.67 -11.44 14.68
N ILE A 245 -2.03 -11.92 13.63
CA ILE A 245 -0.73 -11.43 13.17
C ILE A 245 -0.83 -9.95 12.77
N ARG A 246 -1.83 -9.57 11.97
CA ARG A 246 -2.06 -8.17 11.58
C ARG A 246 -2.25 -7.28 12.81
N GLN A 247 -3.04 -7.72 13.80
CA GLN A 247 -3.25 -6.99 15.04
C GLN A 247 -1.93 -6.77 15.80
N ALA A 248 -1.11 -7.81 15.94
CA ALA A 248 0.16 -7.73 16.65
C ALA A 248 1.14 -6.77 15.94
N VAL A 249 1.24 -6.83 14.62
CA VAL A 249 2.08 -5.92 13.83
C VAL A 249 1.57 -4.49 13.92
N SER A 250 0.25 -4.25 13.86
CA SER A 250 -0.34 -2.92 14.04
C SER A 250 -0.02 -2.32 15.41
N LYS A 251 -0.06 -3.13 16.46
CA LYS A 251 0.34 -2.69 17.82
C LYS A 251 1.82 -2.28 17.89
N LEU A 252 2.70 -3.05 17.28
CA LEU A 252 4.14 -2.71 17.22
C LEU A 252 4.41 -1.46 16.39
N ARG A 253 3.64 -1.24 15.30
CA ARG A 253 3.75 -0.03 14.46
C ARG A 253 3.14 1.21 15.13
N GLY A 254 2.19 1.03 16.04
CA GLY A 254 1.44 2.10 16.68
C GLY A 254 0.28 2.67 15.84
N VAL A 255 0.04 2.11 14.64
CA VAL A 255 -1.06 2.48 13.73
C VAL A 255 -1.62 1.24 13.02
N PRO A 256 -2.88 1.27 12.56
CA PRO A 256 -3.45 0.17 11.77
C PRO A 256 -2.66 -0.08 10.49
N VAL A 257 -2.56 -1.33 10.07
CA VAL A 257 -1.96 -1.74 8.80
C VAL A 257 -2.88 -2.65 8.02
N ILE A 258 -2.77 -2.60 6.70
CA ILE A 258 -3.28 -3.62 5.78
C ILE A 258 -2.26 -4.75 5.72
N ALA A 259 -2.70 -6.01 5.80
CA ALA A 259 -1.84 -7.18 5.63
C ALA A 259 -2.19 -7.89 4.32
N SER A 260 -1.21 -8.04 3.45
CA SER A 260 -1.32 -8.76 2.17
C SER A 260 -0.60 -10.08 2.26
N LEU A 261 -1.33 -11.20 2.28
CA LEU A 261 -0.79 -12.56 2.28
C LEU A 261 -0.57 -13.04 0.84
N ASP A 262 0.67 -13.36 0.50
CA ASP A 262 1.01 -14.20 -0.66
C ASP A 262 0.96 -15.67 -0.23
N ALA A 263 -0.12 -16.35 -0.58
CA ALA A 263 -0.36 -17.77 -0.34
C ALA A 263 -0.13 -18.62 -1.62
N SER A 264 0.58 -18.10 -2.62
CA SER A 264 0.94 -18.85 -3.82
C SER A 264 1.73 -20.11 -3.48
N ASP A 265 1.66 -21.12 -4.35
CA ASP A 265 2.38 -22.39 -4.15
C ASP A 265 3.89 -22.17 -3.95
N GLU A 266 4.48 -21.14 -4.57
CA GLU A 266 5.89 -20.78 -4.40
C GLU A 266 6.18 -20.10 -3.05
N ALA A 267 5.33 -19.16 -2.63
CA ALA A 267 5.47 -18.49 -1.34
C ALA A 267 5.25 -19.48 -0.18
N ALA A 268 4.24 -20.34 -0.29
CA ALA A 268 3.99 -21.42 0.66
C ALA A 268 5.13 -22.45 0.67
N GLY A 269 5.70 -22.77 -0.49
CA GLY A 269 6.88 -23.65 -0.62
C GLY A 269 8.10 -23.05 0.09
N PHE A 270 8.37 -21.77 -0.12
CA PHE A 270 9.41 -21.05 0.60
C PHE A 270 9.17 -21.08 2.11
N ALA A 271 7.96 -20.71 2.55
CA ALA A 271 7.58 -20.66 3.96
C ALA A 271 7.61 -22.04 4.66
N SER A 272 7.53 -23.13 3.90
CA SER A 272 7.56 -24.51 4.41
C SER A 272 8.97 -25.11 4.50
N ARG A 273 9.99 -24.40 4.05
CA ARG A 273 11.37 -24.87 4.12
C ARG A 273 11.85 -25.03 5.56
N LYS A 274 12.58 -26.08 5.84
CA LYS A 274 13.19 -26.32 7.18
C LYS A 274 14.22 -25.24 7.56
N ASP A 275 14.91 -24.67 6.57
CA ASP A 275 15.96 -23.66 6.72
C ASP A 275 15.45 -22.22 6.47
N VAL A 276 14.13 -22.01 6.39
CA VAL A 276 13.54 -20.73 6.01
C VAL A 276 13.98 -19.56 6.91
N ALA A 277 14.13 -19.80 8.20
CA ALA A 277 14.59 -18.77 9.13
C ALA A 277 16.00 -18.25 8.76
N LYS A 278 16.90 -19.17 8.34
CA LYS A 278 18.25 -18.81 7.88
C LYS A 278 18.22 -18.08 6.54
N LEU A 279 17.34 -18.50 5.61
CA LEU A 279 17.25 -17.91 4.28
C LEU A 279 16.57 -16.53 4.31
N ALA A 280 15.42 -16.42 4.97
CA ALA A 280 14.65 -15.18 5.00
C ALA A 280 15.41 -14.02 5.66
N THR A 281 16.29 -14.31 6.63
CA THR A 281 17.02 -13.29 7.39
C THR A 281 18.39 -12.95 6.81
N ARG A 282 18.60 -13.17 5.50
CA ARG A 282 19.84 -12.84 4.78
C ARG A 282 19.98 -11.36 4.40
N GLY A 283 19.03 -10.54 4.77
CA GLY A 283 18.99 -9.11 4.45
C GLY A 283 18.22 -8.80 3.16
N PRO A 284 18.12 -7.54 2.80
CA PRO A 284 17.40 -7.09 1.61
C PRO A 284 18.18 -7.48 0.34
N LEU A 285 17.48 -7.46 -0.78
CA LEU A 285 18.05 -7.72 -2.10
C LEU A 285 19.05 -6.63 -2.48
N THR A 286 18.67 -5.37 -2.27
CA THR A 286 19.57 -4.21 -2.41
C THR A 286 19.52 -3.38 -1.12
N PRO A 287 20.56 -2.57 -0.84
CA PRO A 287 20.56 -1.68 0.32
C PRO A 287 19.36 -0.75 0.35
N ASP A 288 18.95 -0.20 -0.80
CA ASP A 288 17.82 0.73 -0.95
C ASP A 288 16.49 0.15 -0.45
N HIS A 289 16.30 -1.16 -0.57
CA HIS A 289 15.08 -1.81 -0.09
C HIS A 289 14.94 -1.72 1.43
N THR A 290 16.05 -1.56 2.19
CA THR A 290 16.05 -1.49 3.65
C THR A 290 15.13 -0.41 4.21
N ILE A 291 15.04 0.74 3.53
CA ILE A 291 14.15 1.84 3.94
C ILE A 291 12.67 1.43 3.98
N ARG A 292 12.27 0.49 3.11
CA ARG A 292 10.90 -0.01 3.03
C ARG A 292 10.70 -1.30 3.82
N THR A 293 11.64 -2.26 3.69
CA THR A 293 11.50 -3.62 4.22
C THR A 293 12.11 -3.80 5.60
N LYS A 294 12.89 -2.83 6.07
CA LYS A 294 13.88 -2.99 7.14
C LYS A 294 14.94 -4.04 6.78
N ARG A 295 15.89 -4.26 7.69
CA ARG A 295 17.03 -5.16 7.46
C ARG A 295 16.61 -6.60 7.20
N ILE A 296 15.68 -7.14 7.98
CA ILE A 296 15.20 -8.53 7.88
C ILE A 296 13.70 -8.64 8.21
N PRO A 297 12.99 -9.66 7.70
CA PRO A 297 11.63 -10.00 8.12
C PRO A 297 11.60 -10.73 9.47
N ALA A 298 10.40 -10.83 10.04
CA ALA A 298 10.13 -11.86 11.05
C ALA A 298 9.86 -13.22 10.38
N VAL A 299 10.16 -14.32 11.08
CA VAL A 299 9.78 -15.67 10.66
C VAL A 299 8.92 -16.27 11.75
N VAL A 300 7.64 -16.40 11.46
CA VAL A 300 6.58 -16.75 12.42
C VAL A 300 6.17 -18.20 12.26
N GLY A 301 6.20 -18.94 13.36
CA GLY A 301 5.73 -20.32 13.46
C GLY A 301 4.40 -20.42 14.21
N THR A 302 4.34 -21.35 15.17
CA THR A 302 3.12 -21.68 15.94
C THR A 302 2.71 -20.63 16.96
N ASP A 303 3.63 -19.77 17.40
CA ASP A 303 3.35 -18.67 18.35
C ASP A 303 3.74 -17.32 17.72
N PRO A 304 2.83 -16.70 16.96
CA PRO A 304 3.07 -15.41 16.37
C PRO A 304 3.36 -14.29 17.38
N GLY A 305 2.66 -14.29 18.51
CA GLY A 305 2.80 -13.24 19.51
C GLY A 305 4.19 -13.18 20.11
N LYS A 306 4.70 -14.32 20.58
CA LYS A 306 6.06 -14.44 21.13
C LYS A 306 7.13 -14.11 20.08
N THR A 307 6.96 -14.59 18.86
CA THR A 307 7.93 -14.34 17.77
C THR A 307 8.02 -12.86 17.41
N LEU A 308 6.87 -12.17 17.32
CA LEU A 308 6.84 -10.74 17.00
C LEU A 308 7.38 -9.87 18.15
N ALA A 309 7.13 -10.25 19.41
CA ALA A 309 7.74 -9.58 20.55
C ALA A 309 9.27 -9.70 20.52
N LYS A 310 9.78 -10.92 20.29
CA LYS A 310 11.23 -11.13 20.12
C LYS A 310 11.82 -10.34 18.95
N TYR A 311 11.13 -10.30 17.81
CA TYR A 311 11.57 -9.51 16.67
C TYR A 311 11.70 -8.02 17.05
N ALA A 312 10.74 -7.48 17.80
CA ALA A 312 10.79 -6.09 18.23
C ALA A 312 11.97 -5.83 19.20
N ASP A 313 12.28 -6.78 20.10
CA ASP A 313 13.44 -6.67 21.00
C ASP A 313 14.76 -6.76 20.24
N ASP A 314 14.88 -7.69 19.28
CA ASP A 314 16.05 -7.82 18.40
C ASP A 314 16.25 -6.56 17.55
N TYR A 315 15.16 -5.90 17.11
CA TYR A 315 15.22 -4.64 16.37
C TYR A 315 15.69 -3.47 17.25
N ARG A 316 15.22 -3.40 18.50
CA ARG A 316 15.71 -2.39 19.46
C ARG A 316 17.21 -2.56 19.73
N ALA A 317 17.65 -3.79 19.98
CA ALA A 317 19.07 -4.09 20.16
C ALA A 317 19.93 -3.72 18.93
N TYR A 318 19.41 -3.99 17.72
CA TYR A 318 20.06 -3.57 16.48
C TYR A 318 20.16 -2.04 16.36
N PHE A 319 19.11 -1.31 16.73
CA PHE A 319 19.13 0.15 16.77
C PHE A 319 20.16 0.67 17.76
N GLU A 320 20.12 0.21 19.02
CA GLU A 320 21.02 0.63 20.08
C GLU A 320 22.49 0.39 19.75
N ALA A 321 22.80 -0.71 19.08
CA ALA A 321 24.18 -1.06 18.68
C ALA A 321 24.75 -0.18 17.57
N ASN A 322 23.92 0.53 16.78
CA ASN A 322 24.36 1.24 15.58
C ASN A 322 24.03 2.75 15.60
N GLN A 323 23.10 3.20 16.46
CA GLN A 323 22.60 4.59 16.48
C GLN A 323 23.70 5.62 16.81
N ARG A 324 23.57 6.83 16.22
CA ARG A 324 24.45 8.01 16.43
C ARG A 324 23.66 9.28 16.75
N GLY A 325 22.41 9.12 17.27
CA GLY A 325 21.50 10.22 17.58
C GLY A 325 20.19 10.19 16.78
N GLU A 326 19.99 9.17 15.94
CA GLU A 326 18.76 9.00 15.19
C GLU A 326 17.59 8.64 16.11
N THR A 327 16.36 8.90 15.64
CA THR A 327 15.14 8.45 16.33
C THR A 327 14.72 7.08 15.80
N MET A 328 14.55 6.14 16.71
CA MET A 328 14.16 4.76 16.37
C MET A 328 12.82 4.72 15.64
N LEU A 329 12.76 3.99 14.53
CA LEU A 329 11.53 3.65 13.84
C LEU A 329 10.71 2.64 14.64
N ALA A 330 9.38 2.59 14.40
CA ALA A 330 8.52 1.58 15.02
C ALA A 330 9.10 0.17 14.82
N PRO A 331 9.14 -0.70 15.87
CA PRO A 331 9.88 -1.97 15.85
C PRO A 331 9.10 -3.12 15.17
N ASP A 332 8.13 -2.81 14.33
CA ASP A 332 7.33 -3.79 13.59
C ASP A 332 8.08 -4.35 12.38
N PRO A 333 7.87 -5.62 11.98
CA PRO A 333 8.33 -6.12 10.69
C PRO A 333 7.49 -5.52 9.56
N ARG A 334 8.13 -5.14 8.45
CA ARG A 334 7.42 -4.64 7.25
C ARG A 334 6.86 -5.78 6.41
N TRP A 335 7.48 -6.94 6.52
CA TRP A 335 7.00 -8.20 5.97
C TRP A 335 7.46 -9.35 6.87
N LEU A 336 6.84 -10.49 6.73
CA LEU A 336 7.20 -11.70 7.48
C LEU A 336 6.94 -12.98 6.67
N VAL A 337 7.61 -14.04 7.06
CA VAL A 337 7.34 -15.40 6.58
C VAL A 337 6.51 -16.12 7.63
N TRP A 338 5.33 -16.59 7.24
CA TRP A 338 4.46 -17.39 8.09
C TRP A 338 4.57 -18.85 7.70
N GLN A 339 5.24 -19.64 8.55
CA GLN A 339 5.59 -21.03 8.23
C GLN A 339 4.36 -21.88 7.89
N GLY A 340 4.38 -22.51 6.72
CA GLY A 340 3.29 -23.32 6.19
C GLY A 340 2.12 -22.56 5.56
N HIS A 341 2.12 -21.23 5.61
CA HIS A 341 1.04 -20.38 5.10
C HIS A 341 1.47 -19.48 3.94
N GLY A 342 2.68 -18.89 3.98
CA GLY A 342 3.15 -18.00 2.94
C GLY A 342 3.96 -16.81 3.45
N VAL A 343 3.87 -15.69 2.72
CA VAL A 343 4.58 -14.44 3.03
C VAL A 343 3.57 -13.31 3.21
N ILE A 344 3.68 -12.54 4.30
CA ILE A 344 2.78 -11.42 4.58
C ILE A 344 3.56 -10.11 4.51
N SER A 345 3.02 -9.13 3.82
CA SER A 345 3.53 -7.75 3.74
C SER A 345 2.54 -6.77 4.36
N PHE A 346 3.04 -5.72 5.04
CA PHE A 346 2.23 -4.80 5.85
C PHE A 346 2.40 -3.37 5.41
N GLY A 347 1.32 -2.71 4.99
CA GLY A 347 1.32 -1.29 4.60
C GLY A 347 0.28 -0.47 5.37
N ALA A 348 0.50 0.84 5.51
CA ALA A 348 -0.52 1.77 5.98
C ALA A 348 -1.67 1.94 4.97
N THR A 349 -1.42 1.54 3.72
CA THR A 349 -2.41 1.48 2.63
C THR A 349 -2.25 0.17 1.86
N GLU A 350 -3.28 -0.19 1.07
CA GLU A 350 -3.21 -1.34 0.15
C GLU A 350 -2.03 -1.21 -0.84
N ALA A 351 -1.83 -0.01 -1.38
CA ALA A 351 -0.73 0.27 -2.32
C ALA A 351 0.64 0.06 -1.67
N GLU A 352 0.84 0.51 -0.43
CA GLU A 352 2.09 0.26 0.30
C GLU A 352 2.30 -1.22 0.56
N ALA A 353 1.26 -1.96 0.99
CA ALA A 353 1.34 -3.40 1.21
C ALA A 353 1.70 -4.15 -0.09
N ALA A 354 1.17 -3.71 -1.24
CA ALA A 354 1.49 -4.27 -2.56
C ALA A 354 2.96 -4.03 -2.94
N VAL A 355 3.46 -2.80 -2.77
CA VAL A 355 4.88 -2.46 -2.99
C VAL A 355 5.80 -3.35 -2.16
N LEU A 356 5.48 -3.52 -0.88
CA LEU A 356 6.25 -4.37 0.03
C LEU A 356 6.17 -5.86 -0.34
N ARG A 357 5.01 -6.33 -0.82
CA ARG A 357 4.84 -7.70 -1.32
C ARG A 357 5.74 -7.96 -2.53
N ASP A 358 5.79 -7.04 -3.48
CA ASP A 358 6.62 -7.18 -4.68
C ASP A 358 8.10 -7.23 -4.29
N ILE A 359 8.58 -6.30 -3.46
CA ILE A 359 9.97 -6.27 -2.98
C ILE A 359 10.30 -7.55 -2.20
N ALA A 360 9.43 -8.00 -1.30
CA ALA A 360 9.62 -9.23 -0.54
C ALA A 360 9.71 -10.44 -1.48
N THR A 361 8.83 -10.52 -2.49
CA THR A 361 8.79 -11.62 -3.46
C THR A 361 10.11 -11.70 -4.24
N HIS A 362 10.61 -10.59 -4.77
CA HIS A 362 11.89 -10.55 -5.45
C HIS A 362 13.05 -10.92 -4.51
N THR A 363 12.98 -10.46 -3.25
CA THR A 363 14.01 -10.75 -2.24
C THR A 363 14.13 -12.25 -1.95
N TRP A 364 13.02 -12.90 -1.53
CA TRP A 364 13.12 -14.31 -1.16
C TRP A 364 13.33 -15.25 -2.37
N LYS A 365 12.85 -14.88 -3.56
CA LYS A 365 13.16 -15.63 -4.79
C LYS A 365 14.64 -15.56 -5.13
N THR A 366 15.21 -14.36 -5.20
CA THR A 366 16.61 -14.15 -5.59
C THR A 366 17.58 -14.75 -4.58
N ILE A 367 17.30 -14.68 -3.28
CA ILE A 367 18.12 -15.35 -2.27
C ILE A 367 18.15 -16.86 -2.50
N GLN A 368 17.02 -17.50 -2.78
CA GLN A 368 16.97 -18.94 -3.07
C GLN A 368 17.76 -19.31 -4.34
N LEU A 369 17.67 -18.48 -5.39
CA LEU A 369 18.43 -18.66 -6.61
C LEU A 369 19.93 -18.60 -6.34
N THR A 370 20.40 -17.58 -5.61
CA THR A 370 21.82 -17.42 -5.27
C THR A 370 22.34 -18.56 -4.40
N GLU A 371 21.59 -18.96 -3.36
CA GLU A 371 21.95 -20.09 -2.48
C GLU A 371 22.04 -21.42 -3.26
N SER A 372 21.26 -21.57 -4.32
CA SER A 372 21.27 -22.80 -5.14
C SER A 372 22.27 -22.76 -6.29
N ALA A 373 22.56 -21.58 -6.84
CA ALA A 373 23.46 -21.43 -8.00
C ALA A 373 24.93 -21.40 -7.63
N PHE A 374 25.27 -21.00 -6.39
CA PHE A 374 26.67 -20.77 -6.01
C PHE A 374 27.05 -21.45 -4.69
N ALA A 375 28.17 -22.13 -4.67
CA ALA A 375 28.77 -22.64 -3.44
C ALA A 375 29.15 -21.48 -2.51
N GLY A 376 28.70 -21.52 -1.24
CA GLY A 376 28.92 -20.44 -0.27
C GLY A 376 27.73 -19.48 -0.13
N GLY A 377 26.79 -19.53 -1.05
CA GLY A 377 25.48 -18.89 -0.96
C GLY A 377 25.50 -17.36 -0.87
N TRP A 378 24.37 -16.81 -0.46
CA TRP A 378 24.17 -15.38 -0.29
C TRP A 378 25.02 -14.78 0.83
N LYS A 379 25.72 -13.68 0.55
CA LYS A 379 26.50 -12.90 1.51
C LYS A 379 25.83 -11.54 1.75
N PRO A 380 25.15 -11.33 2.88
CA PRO A 380 24.52 -10.05 3.18
C PRO A 380 25.55 -8.93 3.44
N LEU A 381 25.11 -7.69 3.25
CA LEU A 381 25.85 -6.54 3.79
C LEU A 381 25.88 -6.59 5.33
N PRO A 382 26.95 -6.05 5.96
CA PRO A 382 26.99 -5.90 7.42
C PRO A 382 25.81 -5.08 7.95
N ALA A 383 25.33 -5.42 9.15
CA ALA A 383 24.20 -4.77 9.79
C ALA A 383 24.39 -3.24 9.91
N ALA A 384 25.61 -2.79 10.26
CA ALA A 384 25.93 -1.37 10.35
C ALA A 384 25.76 -0.63 9.01
N LYS A 385 26.11 -1.28 7.87
CA LYS A 385 25.93 -0.68 6.55
C LYS A 385 24.45 -0.58 6.13
N LEU A 386 23.65 -1.53 6.53
CA LEU A 386 22.19 -1.48 6.30
C LEU A 386 21.55 -0.43 7.21
N PHE A 387 22.08 -0.25 8.44
CA PHE A 387 21.62 0.80 9.35
C PHE A 387 21.84 2.20 8.78
N GLU A 388 23.03 2.46 8.22
CA GLU A 388 23.37 3.75 7.60
C GLU A 388 22.31 4.16 6.55
N ILE A 389 21.77 3.21 5.77
CA ILE A 389 20.73 3.49 4.77
C ILE A 389 19.32 3.53 5.40
N GLU A 390 19.00 2.60 6.30
CA GLU A 390 17.69 2.55 6.96
C GLU A 390 17.37 3.86 7.69
N TYR A 391 18.37 4.45 8.31
CA TYR A 391 18.23 5.70 9.08
C TYR A 391 18.74 6.95 8.35
N TRP A 392 19.00 6.83 7.05
CA TRP A 392 19.45 7.97 6.27
C TRP A 392 18.36 9.05 6.14
N ASP A 393 18.65 10.27 6.60
CA ASP A 393 17.68 11.37 6.67
C ASP A 393 16.99 11.68 5.34
N LEU A 394 17.74 11.61 4.21
CA LEU A 394 17.20 11.85 2.88
C LEU A 394 16.16 10.81 2.48
N GLU A 395 16.36 9.57 2.82
CA GLU A 395 15.42 8.47 2.52
C GLU A 395 14.24 8.50 3.46
N GLN A 396 14.45 8.75 4.75
CA GLN A 396 13.36 8.92 5.72
C GLN A 396 12.45 10.11 5.36
N ALA A 397 13.00 11.20 4.83
CA ALA A 397 12.22 12.34 4.35
C ALA A 397 11.32 12.00 3.14
N LYS A 398 11.77 11.10 2.26
CA LYS A 398 10.94 10.60 1.14
C LYS A 398 9.74 9.81 1.65
N LEU A 399 9.93 8.92 2.62
CA LEU A 399 8.85 8.12 3.21
C LEU A 399 7.81 8.98 3.93
N LYS A 400 8.25 10.02 4.65
CA LYS A 400 7.34 10.98 5.32
C LYS A 400 6.46 11.74 4.31
N LYS A 401 7.02 12.18 3.18
CA LYS A 401 6.27 12.89 2.13
C LYS A 401 5.26 12.01 1.40
N SER A 402 5.53 10.72 1.27
CA SER A 402 4.63 9.77 0.59
C SER A 402 3.47 9.28 1.46
N GLY A 403 3.29 9.80 2.69
CA GLY A 403 2.22 9.39 3.60
C GLY A 403 2.42 8.01 4.24
N HIS A 404 3.58 7.41 4.07
CA HIS A 404 3.91 6.07 4.57
C HIS A 404 4.22 6.04 6.09
N ALA A 405 4.48 7.19 6.69
CA ALA A 405 4.63 7.31 8.14
C ALA A 405 3.32 7.87 8.70
N GLY A 406 2.55 7.08 9.43
CA GLY A 406 1.41 7.54 10.23
C GLY A 406 1.85 8.72 11.12
N GLY A 407 1.73 9.94 10.61
CA GLY A 407 2.06 11.16 11.30
C GLY A 407 0.80 11.82 11.88
N ALA A 408 0.96 12.90 12.65
CA ALA A 408 -0.14 13.67 13.24
C ALA A 408 -1.22 14.14 12.24
N ASN A 409 -0.92 14.09 10.95
CA ASN A 409 -1.83 14.47 9.85
C ASN A 409 -2.38 13.27 9.06
N ALA A 410 -2.22 12.02 9.55
CA ALA A 410 -2.79 10.86 8.87
C ALA A 410 -4.32 10.88 8.97
N PRO A 411 -5.06 10.46 7.92
CA PRO A 411 -6.51 10.31 7.98
C PRO A 411 -6.93 9.39 9.14
N THR A 412 -8.05 9.72 9.79
CA THR A 412 -8.52 9.10 11.05
C THR A 412 -8.67 7.57 10.96
N HIS A 413 -9.03 7.04 9.79
CA HIS A 413 -9.26 5.62 9.56
C HIS A 413 -8.18 4.97 8.67
N GLN A 414 -7.04 5.63 8.46
CA GLN A 414 -5.97 5.08 7.62
C GLN A 414 -5.53 3.70 8.12
N GLY A 415 -5.43 2.73 7.19
CA GLY A 415 -5.02 1.37 7.48
C GLY A 415 -6.10 0.49 8.12
N LYS A 416 -7.28 1.04 8.46
CA LYS A 416 -8.45 0.26 8.90
C LYS A 416 -9.19 -0.36 7.72
N VAL A 417 -9.75 -1.54 7.94
CA VAL A 417 -10.60 -2.28 7.00
C VAL A 417 -12.06 -2.17 7.45
N ALA A 418 -12.94 -1.71 6.57
CA ALA A 418 -14.35 -1.48 6.88
C ALA A 418 -15.28 -2.24 5.92
N ILE A 419 -16.28 -2.93 6.46
CA ILE A 419 -17.42 -3.46 5.72
C ILE A 419 -18.63 -2.54 5.91
N VAL A 420 -19.28 -2.16 4.80
CA VAL A 420 -20.52 -1.38 4.80
C VAL A 420 -21.58 -2.10 3.98
N THR A 421 -22.73 -2.41 4.56
CA THR A 421 -23.81 -3.12 3.88
C THR A 421 -24.90 -2.20 3.35
N GLY A 422 -25.56 -2.57 2.25
CA GLY A 422 -26.55 -1.73 1.59
C GLY A 422 -25.94 -0.46 1.01
N SER A 423 -24.75 -0.56 0.45
CA SER A 423 -23.89 0.59 0.10
C SER A 423 -23.86 0.91 -1.40
N ALA A 424 -24.72 0.30 -2.22
CA ALA A 424 -24.88 0.71 -3.61
C ALA A 424 -25.54 2.09 -3.78
N ALA A 425 -26.21 2.62 -2.75
CA ALA A 425 -26.87 3.92 -2.80
C ALA A 425 -27.18 4.49 -1.38
N GLY A 426 -27.66 5.72 -1.33
CA GLY A 426 -28.26 6.35 -0.15
C GLY A 426 -27.35 6.39 1.07
N ILE A 427 -27.89 6.07 2.25
CA ILE A 427 -27.16 6.14 3.53
C ILE A 427 -25.91 5.24 3.52
N GLY A 428 -26.05 4.00 3.03
CA GLY A 428 -24.93 3.07 2.99
C GLY A 428 -23.78 3.56 2.13
N PHE A 429 -24.04 4.10 0.94
CA PHE A 429 -23.03 4.71 0.09
C PHE A 429 -22.35 5.91 0.77
N ALA A 430 -23.14 6.78 1.40
CA ALA A 430 -22.61 7.93 2.13
C ALA A 430 -21.70 7.51 3.30
N CYS A 431 -22.07 6.45 4.03
CA CYS A 431 -21.21 5.87 5.07
C CYS A 431 -19.89 5.36 4.49
N ALA A 432 -19.96 4.60 3.38
CA ALA A 432 -18.79 4.08 2.68
C ALA A 432 -17.87 5.22 2.20
N ALA A 433 -18.44 6.25 1.57
CA ALA A 433 -17.69 7.42 1.08
C ALA A 433 -17.03 8.20 2.23
N SER A 434 -17.73 8.43 3.35
CA SER A 434 -17.17 9.14 4.51
C SER A 434 -16.01 8.37 5.15
N LEU A 435 -16.10 7.05 5.28
CA LEU A 435 -15.01 6.21 5.78
C LEU A 435 -13.82 6.17 4.83
N ALA A 436 -14.06 6.04 3.52
CA ALA A 436 -13.01 6.05 2.50
C ALA A 436 -12.27 7.40 2.46
N HIS A 437 -13.00 8.52 2.53
CA HIS A 437 -12.40 9.85 2.60
C HIS A 437 -11.49 10.03 3.84
N GLN A 438 -11.80 9.34 4.93
CA GLN A 438 -10.99 9.32 6.14
C GLN A 438 -9.91 8.21 6.13
N GLY A 439 -9.63 7.58 4.99
CA GLY A 439 -8.51 6.67 4.77
C GLY A 439 -8.76 5.20 5.04
N ALA A 440 -9.99 4.78 5.36
CA ALA A 440 -10.32 3.36 5.48
C ALA A 440 -10.30 2.65 4.12
N LYS A 441 -9.85 1.39 4.09
CA LYS A 441 -10.16 0.48 2.99
C LYS A 441 -11.59 -0.02 3.17
N VAL A 442 -12.48 0.42 2.28
CA VAL A 442 -13.92 0.15 2.39
C VAL A 442 -14.35 -0.96 1.43
N ILE A 443 -15.09 -1.91 1.95
CA ILE A 443 -15.74 -2.96 1.19
C ILE A 443 -17.25 -2.82 1.34
N GLY A 444 -17.91 -2.50 0.23
CA GLY A 444 -19.36 -2.40 0.15
C GLY A 444 -19.99 -3.76 -0.18
N ILE A 445 -21.05 -4.14 0.53
CA ILE A 445 -21.82 -5.36 0.23
C ILE A 445 -23.26 -4.93 -0.06
N ASP A 446 -23.78 -5.32 -1.24
CA ASP A 446 -25.14 -5.01 -1.65
C ASP A 446 -25.70 -6.13 -2.54
N LEU A 447 -27.03 -6.18 -2.69
CA LEU A 447 -27.70 -7.06 -3.63
C LEU A 447 -27.61 -6.52 -5.07
N SER A 448 -27.47 -5.19 -5.24
CA SER A 448 -27.39 -4.53 -6.54
C SER A 448 -26.00 -4.71 -7.16
N PRO A 449 -25.90 -5.11 -8.46
CA PRO A 449 -24.63 -5.17 -9.17
C PRO A 449 -23.96 -3.79 -9.37
N GLU A 450 -24.70 -2.69 -9.22
CA GLU A 450 -24.15 -1.33 -9.27
C GLU A 450 -23.09 -1.09 -8.17
N ILE A 451 -23.05 -1.91 -7.12
CA ILE A 451 -22.13 -1.78 -5.99
C ILE A 451 -20.66 -1.79 -6.44
N GLU A 452 -20.30 -2.57 -7.45
CA GLU A 452 -18.91 -2.65 -7.93
C GLU A 452 -18.43 -1.30 -8.47
N ALA A 453 -19.21 -0.67 -9.35
CA ALA A 453 -18.90 0.64 -9.92
C ALA A 453 -18.94 1.75 -8.86
N GLN A 454 -19.93 1.71 -7.96
CA GLN A 454 -20.08 2.71 -6.90
C GLN A 454 -18.87 2.68 -5.94
N MET A 455 -18.46 1.50 -5.52
CA MET A 455 -17.31 1.37 -4.62
C MET A 455 -16.00 1.71 -5.32
N ALA A 456 -15.80 1.32 -6.57
CA ALA A 456 -14.63 1.69 -7.36
C ALA A 456 -14.48 3.23 -7.45
N GLY A 457 -15.57 3.97 -7.58
CA GLY A 457 -15.59 5.45 -7.61
C GLY A 457 -15.05 6.12 -6.34
N ILE A 458 -14.99 5.43 -5.21
CA ILE A 458 -14.43 5.92 -3.95
C ILE A 458 -13.15 5.16 -3.51
N GLY A 459 -12.53 4.37 -4.42
CA GLY A 459 -11.36 3.56 -4.11
C GLY A 459 -11.64 2.32 -3.23
N GLY A 460 -12.92 1.97 -3.07
CA GLY A 460 -13.39 0.77 -2.37
C GLY A 460 -13.54 -0.45 -3.27
N ILE A 461 -14.11 -1.52 -2.72
CA ILE A 461 -14.45 -2.76 -3.44
C ILE A 461 -15.91 -3.08 -3.20
N GLY A 462 -16.66 -3.37 -4.27
CA GLY A 462 -18.05 -3.83 -4.21
C GLY A 462 -18.13 -5.36 -4.24
N ILE A 463 -18.99 -5.93 -3.41
CA ILE A 463 -19.33 -7.35 -3.40
C ILE A 463 -20.86 -7.49 -3.56
N VAL A 464 -21.28 -8.19 -4.60
CA VAL A 464 -22.70 -8.51 -4.81
C VAL A 464 -23.06 -9.73 -3.96
N ALA A 465 -23.88 -9.52 -2.92
CA ALA A 465 -24.32 -10.61 -2.06
C ALA A 465 -25.69 -10.34 -1.43
N ASN A 466 -26.50 -11.42 -1.32
CA ASN A 466 -27.74 -11.40 -0.57
C ASN A 466 -27.45 -11.67 0.92
N LEU A 467 -27.68 -10.68 1.77
CA LEU A 467 -27.41 -10.78 3.21
C LEU A 467 -28.40 -11.69 3.97
N THR A 468 -29.49 -12.12 3.35
CA THR A 468 -30.37 -13.15 3.93
C THR A 468 -29.81 -14.56 3.76
N ASP A 469 -28.84 -14.74 2.83
CA ASP A 469 -28.09 -15.98 2.64
C ASP A 469 -26.83 -15.96 3.51
N GLU A 470 -26.84 -16.81 4.54
CA GLU A 470 -25.75 -16.88 5.51
C GLU A 470 -24.42 -17.37 4.91
N ALA A 471 -24.47 -18.28 3.92
CA ALA A 471 -23.28 -18.77 3.25
C ALA A 471 -22.60 -17.64 2.44
N LYS A 472 -23.38 -16.80 1.77
CA LYS A 472 -22.88 -15.63 1.05
C LYS A 472 -22.31 -14.56 1.99
N VAL A 473 -22.94 -14.36 3.14
CA VAL A 473 -22.40 -13.46 4.19
C VAL A 473 -21.03 -13.96 4.66
N LYS A 474 -20.92 -15.24 4.98
CA LYS A 474 -19.66 -15.86 5.41
C LYS A 474 -18.59 -15.72 4.33
N GLU A 475 -18.88 -16.09 3.09
CA GLU A 475 -17.97 -16.02 1.94
C GLU A 475 -17.43 -14.58 1.75
N ALA A 476 -18.32 -13.58 1.80
CA ALA A 476 -17.94 -12.17 1.65
C ALA A 476 -17.01 -11.71 2.78
N VAL A 477 -17.34 -12.00 4.05
CA VAL A 477 -16.54 -11.62 5.21
C VAL A 477 -15.16 -12.29 5.19
N GLU A 478 -15.11 -13.60 4.93
CA GLU A 478 -13.83 -14.34 4.83
C GLU A 478 -12.98 -13.85 3.65
N GLY A 479 -13.61 -13.48 2.53
CA GLY A 479 -12.95 -12.86 1.38
C GLY A 479 -12.25 -11.56 1.74
N VAL A 480 -12.91 -10.68 2.52
CA VAL A 480 -12.32 -9.44 3.02
C VAL A 480 -11.10 -9.71 3.90
N VAL A 481 -11.23 -10.64 4.85
CA VAL A 481 -10.12 -10.97 5.75
C VAL A 481 -8.95 -11.59 4.99
N ARG A 482 -9.22 -12.46 4.02
CA ARG A 482 -8.20 -13.08 3.17
C ARG A 482 -7.42 -12.04 2.37
N GLN A 483 -8.09 -11.00 1.88
CA GLN A 483 -7.49 -9.96 1.04
C GLN A 483 -6.73 -8.90 1.85
N PHE A 484 -7.26 -8.49 3.02
CA PHE A 484 -6.75 -7.35 3.80
C PHE A 484 -6.19 -7.70 5.18
N GLY A 485 -6.26 -8.97 5.53
CA GLY A 485 -5.70 -9.50 6.77
C GLY A 485 -6.55 -9.26 8.03
N GLY A 486 -7.76 -8.73 7.93
CA GLY A 486 -8.61 -8.50 9.10
C GLY A 486 -9.78 -7.56 8.85
N LEU A 487 -10.48 -7.19 9.93
CA LEU A 487 -11.63 -6.29 9.92
C LEU A 487 -11.62 -5.40 11.16
N ASP A 488 -11.86 -4.09 10.98
CA ASP A 488 -11.86 -3.11 12.07
C ASP A 488 -13.21 -2.43 12.25
N ILE A 489 -13.93 -2.18 11.16
CA ILE A 489 -15.19 -1.43 11.18
C ILE A 489 -16.28 -2.23 10.47
N LEU A 490 -17.43 -2.37 11.13
CA LEU A 490 -18.65 -2.86 10.51
C LEU A 490 -19.73 -1.79 10.56
N VAL A 491 -20.22 -1.37 9.39
CA VAL A 491 -21.43 -0.57 9.26
C VAL A 491 -22.55 -1.46 8.71
N SER A 492 -23.45 -1.89 9.57
CA SER A 492 -24.57 -2.76 9.21
C SER A 492 -25.80 -1.90 8.93
N ASN A 493 -25.97 -1.54 7.64
CA ASN A 493 -26.94 -0.56 7.18
C ASN A 493 -28.05 -1.18 6.31
N ALA A 494 -27.81 -2.27 5.61
CA ALA A 494 -28.79 -2.86 4.69
C ALA A 494 -30.19 -2.94 5.30
N GLY A 495 -31.19 -2.51 4.55
CA GLY A 495 -32.58 -2.51 5.05
C GLY A 495 -33.55 -2.18 3.94
N ILE A 496 -34.79 -2.57 4.15
CA ILE A 496 -35.93 -2.29 3.27
C ILE A 496 -37.10 -1.74 4.05
N PHE A 497 -37.91 -0.93 3.41
CA PHE A 497 -39.22 -0.57 3.91
C PHE A 497 -40.26 -1.39 3.12
N THR A 498 -40.93 -2.32 3.80
CA THR A 498 -42.02 -3.13 3.19
C THR A 498 -43.28 -2.30 3.07
N ALA A 499 -44.23 -2.70 2.23
CA ALA A 499 -45.49 -2.04 2.09
C ALA A 499 -46.18 -1.88 3.47
N GLY A 500 -46.61 -0.64 3.78
CA GLY A 500 -47.30 -0.35 5.03
C GLY A 500 -48.72 -0.92 5.03
N ALA A 501 -49.10 -1.57 6.13
CA ALA A 501 -50.46 -2.07 6.37
C ALA A 501 -50.81 -1.95 7.86
N TYR A 502 -52.09 -1.81 8.18
CA TYR A 502 -52.55 -1.93 9.56
C TYR A 502 -52.41 -3.38 10.03
N LEU A 503 -52.41 -3.62 11.33
CA LEU A 503 -52.10 -4.93 11.91
C LEU A 503 -53.07 -6.05 11.47
N ASP A 504 -54.30 -5.73 11.26
CA ASP A 504 -55.34 -6.62 10.80
C ASP A 504 -55.25 -6.95 9.29
N ASP A 505 -54.60 -6.10 8.51
CA ASP A 505 -54.37 -6.27 7.07
C ASP A 505 -52.93 -6.62 6.72
N LEU A 506 -52.05 -6.83 7.72
CA LEU A 506 -50.62 -7.08 7.51
C LEU A 506 -50.37 -8.51 7.01
N GLU A 507 -50.00 -8.63 5.75
CA GLU A 507 -49.60 -9.90 5.14
C GLU A 507 -48.36 -10.50 5.83
N GLN A 508 -48.45 -11.81 6.16
CA GLN A 508 -47.35 -12.53 6.81
C GLN A 508 -46.05 -12.48 6.01
N SER A 509 -46.13 -12.52 4.69
CA SER A 509 -44.97 -12.42 3.79
C SER A 509 -44.22 -11.09 3.92
N ASN A 510 -44.95 -9.97 4.14
CA ASN A 510 -44.35 -8.65 4.38
C ASN A 510 -43.66 -8.59 5.75
N TRP A 511 -44.29 -9.19 6.78
CA TRP A 511 -43.67 -9.34 8.08
C TRP A 511 -42.38 -10.14 8.02
N ASP A 512 -42.42 -11.34 7.44
CA ASP A 512 -41.28 -12.25 7.35
C ASP A 512 -40.13 -11.63 6.54
N LYS A 513 -40.45 -10.97 5.44
CA LYS A 513 -39.45 -10.24 4.63
C LYS A 513 -38.81 -9.11 5.40
N SER A 514 -39.59 -8.33 6.16
CA SER A 514 -39.06 -7.24 6.99
C SER A 514 -38.14 -7.77 8.07
N MET A 515 -38.55 -8.82 8.81
CA MET A 515 -37.74 -9.46 9.84
C MET A 515 -36.45 -10.08 9.27
N ALA A 516 -36.53 -10.76 8.12
CA ALA A 516 -35.38 -11.37 7.48
C ALA A 516 -34.31 -10.35 7.09
N VAL A 517 -34.72 -9.21 6.48
CA VAL A 517 -33.76 -8.22 5.97
C VAL A 517 -33.37 -7.20 7.07
N ASN A 518 -34.33 -6.66 7.86
CA ASN A 518 -34.05 -5.56 8.79
C ASN A 518 -33.56 -6.03 10.17
N LEU A 519 -33.56 -7.35 10.46
CA LEU A 519 -33.09 -7.89 11.74
C LEU A 519 -32.19 -9.12 11.57
N THR A 520 -32.69 -10.20 10.95
CA THR A 520 -31.98 -11.47 10.90
C THR A 520 -30.68 -11.38 10.09
N SER A 521 -30.68 -10.62 8.97
CA SER A 521 -29.46 -10.39 8.18
C SER A 521 -28.34 -9.72 8.99
N HIS A 522 -28.70 -8.77 9.83
CA HIS A 522 -27.74 -8.10 10.74
C HIS A 522 -27.15 -9.06 11.78
N GLN A 523 -27.97 -9.95 12.34
CA GLN A 523 -27.51 -10.97 13.27
C GLN A 523 -26.53 -11.94 12.59
N LYS A 524 -26.83 -12.42 11.36
CA LYS A 524 -25.93 -13.26 10.58
C LYS A 524 -24.60 -12.55 10.30
N LEU A 525 -24.66 -11.28 9.89
CA LEU A 525 -23.48 -10.49 9.63
C LEU A 525 -22.61 -10.32 10.89
N LEU A 526 -23.21 -10.01 12.04
CA LEU A 526 -22.51 -9.96 13.33
C LEU A 526 -21.84 -11.29 13.67
N LYS A 527 -22.53 -12.42 13.50
CA LYS A 527 -22.00 -13.77 13.75
C LYS A 527 -20.68 -14.01 13.01
N HIS A 528 -20.60 -13.63 11.74
CA HIS A 528 -19.42 -13.89 10.90
C HIS A 528 -18.34 -12.81 10.98
N THR A 529 -18.65 -11.58 11.41
CA THR A 529 -17.68 -10.49 11.53
C THR A 529 -17.03 -10.40 12.92
N ILE A 530 -17.74 -10.74 13.99
CA ILE A 530 -17.27 -10.64 15.37
C ILE A 530 -15.94 -11.36 15.64
N PRO A 531 -15.68 -12.58 15.17
CA PRO A 531 -14.40 -13.25 15.37
C PRO A 531 -13.20 -12.42 14.90
N TYR A 532 -13.35 -11.72 13.79
CA TYR A 532 -12.31 -10.86 13.20
C TYR A 532 -12.26 -9.48 13.85
N LEU A 533 -13.41 -8.89 14.18
CA LEU A 533 -13.47 -7.62 14.92
C LEU A 533 -12.79 -7.72 16.30
N LYS A 534 -12.86 -8.86 16.99
CA LYS A 534 -12.09 -9.11 18.22
C LYS A 534 -10.57 -9.06 18.00
N LYS A 535 -10.10 -9.14 16.76
CA LYS A 535 -8.71 -8.97 16.33
C LYS A 535 -8.49 -7.65 15.58
N GLY A 536 -9.50 -6.79 15.49
CA GLY A 536 -9.44 -5.47 14.87
C GLY A 536 -8.60 -4.47 15.68
N ILE A 537 -8.31 -3.34 15.06
CA ILE A 537 -7.59 -2.22 15.68
C ILE A 537 -8.59 -1.10 15.98
N ASP A 538 -8.80 -0.79 17.25
CA ASP A 538 -9.85 0.11 17.71
C ASP A 538 -11.18 -0.23 17.02
N PRO A 539 -11.69 -1.46 17.20
CA PRO A 539 -12.79 -2.00 16.42
C PRO A 539 -14.13 -1.36 16.79
N ALA A 540 -14.95 -1.11 15.77
CA ALA A 540 -16.26 -0.49 15.94
C ALA A 540 -17.33 -1.14 15.06
N ILE A 541 -18.51 -1.33 15.64
CA ILE A 541 -19.74 -1.70 14.94
C ILE A 541 -20.70 -0.51 15.03
N VAL A 542 -21.24 -0.09 13.89
CA VAL A 542 -22.30 0.91 13.82
C VAL A 542 -23.48 0.29 13.08
N LEU A 543 -24.58 0.09 13.80
CA LEU A 543 -25.84 -0.37 13.22
C LEU A 543 -26.68 0.84 12.78
N VAL A 544 -27.39 0.71 11.65
CA VAL A 544 -28.31 1.75 11.19
C VAL A 544 -29.74 1.36 11.55
N GLY A 545 -30.22 1.98 12.62
CA GLY A 545 -31.58 1.86 13.14
C GLY A 545 -32.60 2.72 12.36
N SER A 546 -33.50 3.32 13.09
CA SER A 546 -34.49 4.27 12.56
C SER A 546 -35.14 5.02 13.72
N ARG A 547 -35.56 6.25 13.50
CA ARG A 547 -36.42 6.95 14.47
C ARG A 547 -37.72 6.19 14.78
N ASN A 548 -38.18 5.30 13.88
CA ASN A 548 -39.39 4.48 14.10
C ASN A 548 -39.28 3.56 15.33
N VAL A 549 -38.09 3.40 15.91
CA VAL A 549 -37.92 2.73 17.21
C VAL A 549 -38.62 3.51 18.32
N ASN A 550 -38.36 4.82 18.41
CA ASN A 550 -38.88 5.69 19.47
C ASN A 550 -40.20 6.35 19.10
N ALA A 551 -40.45 6.62 17.81
CA ALA A 551 -41.64 7.29 17.28
C ALA A 551 -42.22 6.51 16.08
N PRO A 552 -42.82 5.33 16.31
CA PRO A 552 -43.38 4.50 15.25
C PRO A 552 -44.55 5.22 14.57
N GLY A 553 -44.75 4.92 13.28
CA GLY A 553 -45.91 5.34 12.50
C GLY A 553 -46.95 4.23 12.40
N ALA A 554 -48.23 4.61 12.35
CA ALA A 554 -49.31 3.67 12.02
C ALA A 554 -49.06 3.00 10.66
N GLY A 555 -49.29 1.72 10.54
CA GLY A 555 -49.03 0.91 9.33
C GLY A 555 -47.56 0.49 9.12
N ALA A 556 -46.65 0.79 10.06
CA ALA A 556 -45.22 0.44 9.95
C ALA A 556 -44.81 -0.67 10.92
N ALA A 557 -45.71 -1.56 11.31
CA ALA A 557 -45.49 -2.54 12.39
C ALA A 557 -44.28 -3.44 12.11
N SER A 558 -44.22 -4.10 10.94
CA SER A 558 -43.14 -5.03 10.60
C SER A 558 -41.76 -4.35 10.60
N TYR A 559 -41.66 -3.14 10.06
CA TYR A 559 -40.42 -2.36 10.03
C TYR A 559 -40.02 -1.87 11.41
N SER A 560 -40.97 -1.28 12.18
CA SER A 560 -40.70 -0.74 13.51
C SER A 560 -40.26 -1.83 14.50
N CYS A 561 -40.93 -2.99 14.48
CA CYS A 561 -40.56 -4.15 15.30
C CYS A 561 -39.18 -4.69 14.96
N ALA A 562 -38.85 -4.81 13.65
CA ALA A 562 -37.53 -5.26 13.22
C ALA A 562 -36.41 -4.29 13.66
N LYS A 563 -36.62 -2.96 13.53
CA LYS A 563 -35.64 -1.95 13.94
C LYS A 563 -35.54 -1.80 15.45
N ALA A 564 -36.63 -2.03 16.21
CA ALA A 564 -36.59 -2.14 17.66
C ALA A 564 -35.80 -3.38 18.10
N GLY A 565 -36.00 -4.55 17.45
CA GLY A 565 -35.22 -5.75 17.64
C GLY A 565 -33.72 -5.52 17.34
N LEU A 566 -33.40 -4.82 16.26
CA LEU A 566 -32.03 -4.44 15.92
C LEU A 566 -31.38 -3.54 16.99
N THR A 567 -32.16 -2.61 17.57
CA THR A 567 -31.70 -1.75 18.68
C THR A 567 -31.38 -2.57 19.93
N GLN A 568 -32.20 -3.54 20.26
CA GLN A 568 -31.94 -4.44 21.38
C GLN A 568 -30.74 -5.35 21.08
N LEU A 569 -30.58 -5.84 19.85
CA LEU A 569 -29.42 -6.60 19.41
C LEU A 569 -28.11 -5.79 19.58
N CYS A 570 -28.13 -4.49 19.27
CA CYS A 570 -26.99 -3.59 19.52
C CYS A 570 -26.59 -3.56 20.99
N ARG A 571 -27.58 -3.45 21.90
CA ARG A 571 -27.33 -3.41 23.36
C ARG A 571 -26.72 -4.73 23.86
N VAL A 572 -27.23 -5.87 23.40
CA VAL A 572 -26.66 -7.19 23.71
C VAL A 572 -25.24 -7.30 23.17
N ALA A 573 -25.01 -6.93 21.90
CA ALA A 573 -23.69 -6.96 21.31
C ALA A 573 -22.69 -6.04 22.04
N ALA A 574 -23.13 -4.87 22.52
CA ALA A 574 -22.26 -4.00 23.31
C ALA A 574 -21.82 -4.65 24.62
N LEU A 575 -22.71 -5.39 25.31
CA LEU A 575 -22.39 -6.12 26.54
C LEU A 575 -21.40 -7.29 26.29
N GLU A 576 -21.65 -8.07 25.23
CA GLU A 576 -20.84 -9.25 24.92
C GLU A 576 -19.46 -8.91 24.38
N LEU A 577 -19.32 -7.76 23.71
CA LEU A 577 -18.11 -7.38 23.00
C LEU A 577 -17.20 -6.42 23.76
N ALA A 578 -17.71 -5.74 24.79
CA ALA A 578 -16.94 -4.81 25.63
C ALA A 578 -15.66 -5.43 26.22
N PRO A 579 -15.64 -6.70 26.71
CA PRO A 579 -14.42 -7.33 27.21
C PRO A 579 -13.30 -7.47 26.17
N PHE A 580 -13.64 -7.40 24.88
CA PHE A 580 -12.71 -7.50 23.77
C PHE A 580 -12.33 -6.11 23.19
N GLY A 581 -12.84 -5.03 23.78
CA GLY A 581 -12.62 -3.67 23.31
C GLY A 581 -13.35 -3.33 22.01
N VAL A 582 -14.34 -4.14 21.58
CA VAL A 582 -15.17 -3.86 20.40
C VAL A 582 -16.37 -3.02 20.82
N ARG A 583 -16.46 -1.83 20.26
CA ARG A 583 -17.59 -0.90 20.51
C ARG A 583 -18.75 -1.23 19.57
N CYS A 584 -19.97 -1.25 20.07
CA CYS A 584 -21.18 -1.43 19.26
C CYS A 584 -22.19 -0.33 19.60
N ASN A 585 -22.49 0.51 18.62
CA ASN A 585 -23.43 1.63 18.76
C ASN A 585 -24.45 1.60 17.61
N ILE A 586 -25.57 2.29 17.79
CA ILE A 586 -26.61 2.38 16.77
C ILE A 586 -26.97 3.84 16.50
N ILE A 587 -27.19 4.16 15.21
CA ILE A 587 -27.65 5.47 14.76
C ILE A 587 -29.12 5.37 14.33
N HIS A 588 -29.91 6.38 14.68
CA HIS A 588 -31.33 6.47 14.33
C HIS A 588 -31.59 7.65 13.41
N PRO A 589 -31.46 7.47 12.07
CA PRO A 589 -31.84 8.52 11.12
C PRO A 589 -33.37 8.75 11.13
N ASP A 590 -33.78 9.98 10.92
CA ASP A 590 -35.15 10.32 10.52
C ASP A 590 -35.30 10.15 8.99
N ALA A 591 -36.25 10.85 8.39
CA ALA A 591 -36.45 10.89 6.96
C ALA A 591 -35.22 11.50 6.27
N VAL A 592 -34.52 10.68 5.48
CA VAL A 592 -33.32 11.06 4.71
C VAL A 592 -33.74 11.25 3.26
N PHE A 593 -33.95 12.49 2.85
CA PHE A 593 -34.75 12.84 1.68
C PHE A 593 -34.05 12.64 0.33
N ASP A 594 -32.75 12.49 0.29
CA ASP A 594 -31.94 12.18 -0.91
C ASP A 594 -31.78 10.67 -1.19
N THR A 595 -32.57 9.83 -0.51
CA THR A 595 -32.59 8.37 -0.76
C THR A 595 -33.67 7.98 -1.77
N LYS A 596 -33.51 6.83 -2.44
CA LYS A 596 -34.48 6.26 -3.42
C LYS A 596 -35.88 6.02 -2.82
N LEU A 597 -36.04 6.01 -1.51
CA LEU A 597 -37.33 5.88 -0.82
C LEU A 597 -38.21 7.11 -1.06
N TRP A 598 -37.62 8.30 -1.18
CA TRP A 598 -38.31 9.56 -1.29
C TRP A 598 -38.47 9.99 -2.76
N THR A 599 -39.32 9.26 -3.51
CA THR A 599 -39.77 9.75 -4.82
C THR A 599 -40.61 11.02 -4.68
N PRO A 600 -40.72 11.88 -5.71
CA PRO A 600 -41.59 13.07 -5.67
C PRO A 600 -43.01 12.75 -5.19
N GLU A 601 -43.59 11.62 -5.62
CA GLU A 601 -44.92 11.17 -5.26
C GLU A 601 -45.01 10.78 -3.78
N ASN A 602 -44.02 10.02 -3.28
CA ASN A 602 -43.95 9.60 -1.88
C ASN A 602 -43.80 10.82 -0.96
N LEU A 603 -42.96 11.77 -1.38
CA LEU A 603 -42.72 13.00 -0.63
C LEU A 603 -43.99 13.87 -0.55
N LYS A 604 -44.66 14.07 -1.69
CA LYS A 604 -45.93 14.81 -1.76
C LYS A 604 -47.00 14.17 -0.87
N ARG A 605 -47.25 12.87 -1.02
CA ARG A 605 -48.22 12.11 -0.20
C ARG A 605 -47.90 12.20 1.30
N SER A 606 -46.62 12.17 1.65
CA SER A 606 -46.21 12.30 3.06
C SER A 606 -46.43 13.71 3.62
N ALA A 607 -46.15 14.76 2.84
CA ALA A 607 -46.39 16.12 3.22
C ALA A 607 -47.88 16.40 3.38
N GLU A 608 -48.71 15.98 2.44
CA GLU A 608 -50.20 16.09 2.49
C GLU A 608 -50.79 15.42 3.74
N ARG A 609 -50.27 14.26 4.14
CA ARG A 609 -50.72 13.56 5.37
C ARG A 609 -50.56 14.39 6.63
N TYR A 610 -49.61 15.32 6.64
CA TYR A 610 -49.38 16.24 7.78
C TYR A 610 -49.86 17.65 7.52
N ASN A 611 -50.64 17.90 6.46
CA ASN A 611 -51.11 19.22 6.03
C ASN A 611 -49.95 20.23 5.85
N MET A 612 -48.87 19.81 5.26
CA MET A 612 -47.65 20.59 5.04
C MET A 612 -47.32 20.67 3.55
N THR A 613 -46.62 21.71 3.16
CA THR A 613 -45.89 21.74 1.89
C THR A 613 -44.71 20.77 1.95
N VAL A 614 -44.16 20.39 0.79
CA VAL A 614 -42.98 19.50 0.72
C VAL A 614 -41.78 20.11 1.45
N GLU A 615 -41.57 21.42 1.32
CA GLU A 615 -40.46 22.14 1.98
C GLU A 615 -40.64 22.20 3.50
N GLU A 616 -41.83 22.48 3.98
CA GLU A 616 -42.15 22.43 5.41
C GLU A 616 -41.96 21.01 5.97
N TYR A 617 -42.37 19.98 5.21
CA TYR A 617 -42.22 18.60 5.62
C TYR A 617 -40.76 18.20 5.75
N LYS A 618 -39.88 18.61 4.81
CA LYS A 618 -38.45 18.34 4.85
C LYS A 618 -37.72 19.00 6.02
N THR A 619 -38.22 20.17 6.45
CA THR A 619 -37.59 21.02 7.48
C THR A 619 -38.39 21.08 8.77
N ARG A 620 -39.27 20.11 9.02
CA ARG A 620 -40.17 20.13 10.20
C ARG A 620 -39.49 19.90 11.54
N ASN A 621 -38.21 19.44 11.54
CA ASN A 621 -37.41 19.24 12.77
C ASN A 621 -37.06 20.58 13.44
N LEU A 622 -36.56 20.56 14.70
CA LEU A 622 -36.26 21.75 15.48
C LEU A 622 -35.19 22.64 14.85
N LEU A 623 -34.17 22.06 14.20
CA LEU A 623 -33.12 22.80 13.50
C LEU A 623 -33.58 23.38 12.15
N LYS A 624 -34.80 23.08 11.71
CA LYS A 624 -35.34 23.53 10.42
C LYS A 624 -34.43 23.22 9.24
N THR A 625 -33.87 22.02 9.22
CA THR A 625 -32.89 21.57 8.21
C THR A 625 -33.33 20.27 7.54
N GLU A 626 -32.95 20.11 6.28
CA GLU A 626 -33.10 18.84 5.56
C GLU A 626 -32.01 17.88 5.96
N ILE A 627 -32.34 16.65 6.36
CA ILE A 627 -31.38 15.58 6.65
C ILE A 627 -31.05 14.83 5.36
N LYS A 628 -29.76 14.67 5.09
CA LYS A 628 -29.22 14.00 3.90
C LYS A 628 -28.37 12.80 4.26
N SER A 629 -28.19 11.89 3.32
CA SER A 629 -27.37 10.67 3.48
C SER A 629 -25.96 10.98 4.00
N ARG A 630 -25.33 12.07 3.53
CA ARG A 630 -24.00 12.49 3.98
C ARG A 630 -23.94 12.85 5.47
N ASP A 631 -25.03 13.37 6.03
CA ASP A 631 -25.07 13.76 7.46
C ASP A 631 -25.03 12.52 8.33
N VAL A 632 -25.75 11.46 7.91
CA VAL A 632 -25.70 10.14 8.53
C VAL A 632 -24.31 9.51 8.33
N GLY A 633 -23.75 9.56 7.11
CA GLY A 633 -22.44 9.00 6.79
C GLY A 633 -21.31 9.62 7.63
N ASN A 634 -21.31 10.94 7.79
CA ASN A 634 -20.34 11.66 8.60
C ASN A 634 -20.43 11.27 10.08
N MET A 635 -21.65 11.14 10.61
CA MET A 635 -21.85 10.71 12.00
C MET A 635 -21.39 9.26 12.19
N VAL A 636 -21.68 8.35 11.25
CA VAL A 636 -21.22 6.96 11.29
C VAL A 636 -19.68 6.90 11.29
N ALA A 637 -19.00 7.67 10.45
CA ALA A 637 -17.55 7.73 10.44
C ALA A 637 -16.98 8.27 11.77
N ALA A 638 -17.62 9.30 12.37
CA ALA A 638 -17.25 9.78 13.70
C ALA A 638 -17.46 8.71 14.79
N MET A 639 -18.60 7.98 14.77
CA MET A 639 -18.89 6.89 15.72
C MET A 639 -17.90 5.72 15.61
N ALA A 640 -17.34 5.47 14.43
CA ALA A 640 -16.31 4.47 14.20
C ALA A 640 -14.90 4.96 14.59
N SER A 641 -14.72 6.24 14.90
CA SER A 641 -13.44 6.88 15.19
C SER A 641 -13.08 6.85 16.69
N PRO A 642 -11.84 7.22 17.06
CA PRO A 642 -11.42 7.40 18.44
C PRO A 642 -12.24 8.45 19.22
N LEU A 643 -12.95 9.36 18.56
CA LEU A 643 -13.87 10.31 19.21
C LEU A 643 -14.94 9.60 20.06
N PHE A 644 -15.37 8.42 19.60
CA PHE A 644 -16.30 7.54 20.35
C PHE A 644 -15.57 6.45 21.14
N GLY A 645 -14.29 6.58 21.38
CA GLY A 645 -13.45 5.54 21.99
C GLY A 645 -13.88 5.07 23.38
N LYS A 646 -14.73 5.85 24.07
CA LYS A 646 -15.30 5.53 25.40
C LYS A 646 -16.82 5.32 25.37
N THR A 647 -17.39 5.08 24.16
CA THR A 647 -18.85 4.97 23.97
C THR A 647 -19.20 3.64 23.33
N THR A 648 -20.04 2.85 24.00
CA THR A 648 -20.63 1.60 23.51
C THR A 648 -22.07 1.47 24.01
N GLY A 649 -22.97 0.85 23.23
CA GLY A 649 -24.38 0.73 23.54
C GLY A 649 -25.18 2.02 23.33
N ALA A 650 -24.57 3.06 22.78
CA ALA A 650 -25.22 4.35 22.56
C ALA A 650 -26.20 4.29 21.37
N GLN A 651 -27.29 5.04 21.52
CA GLN A 651 -28.29 5.29 20.48
C GLN A 651 -28.21 6.77 20.08
N VAL A 652 -27.78 7.04 18.85
CA VAL A 652 -27.50 8.40 18.39
C VAL A 652 -28.53 8.80 17.33
N PRO A 653 -29.41 9.80 17.59
CA PRO A 653 -30.32 10.30 16.57
C PRO A 653 -29.60 11.20 15.56
N VAL A 654 -30.02 11.14 14.29
CA VAL A 654 -29.68 12.10 13.23
C VAL A 654 -30.98 12.55 12.58
N ASP A 655 -31.63 13.51 13.20
CA ASP A 655 -33.03 13.89 12.92
C ASP A 655 -33.27 15.38 12.98
N GLY A 656 -32.25 16.20 13.25
CA GLY A 656 -32.39 17.64 13.41
C GLY A 656 -33.22 18.06 14.65
N GLY A 657 -33.40 17.16 15.60
CA GLY A 657 -34.27 17.33 16.76
C GLY A 657 -35.74 17.07 16.37
N ASN A 658 -36.15 15.79 16.38
CA ASN A 658 -37.54 15.43 16.11
C ASN A 658 -38.34 15.55 17.40
N ASP A 659 -39.37 16.45 17.41
CA ASP A 659 -40.21 16.77 18.55
C ASP A 659 -41.00 15.56 19.12
N ARG A 660 -41.14 14.49 18.36
CA ARG A 660 -41.81 13.27 18.81
C ARG A 660 -40.92 12.35 19.65
N VAL A 661 -39.62 12.63 19.76
CA VAL A 661 -38.62 11.77 20.46
C VAL A 661 -37.73 12.53 21.45
N ILE A 662 -37.91 13.83 21.57
CA ILE A 662 -37.26 14.66 22.58
C ILE A 662 -38.09 14.69 23.86
#